data_18a34a62d0d1949d000d98a0377b3c9f
#
_entry.id   18a34a62d0d1949d000d98a0377b3c9f
#
_cell.length_a   1.000
_cell.length_b   1.000
_cell.length_c   1.000
_cell.angle_alpha   90.00
_cell.angle_beta   90.00
_cell.angle_gamma   90.00
#
_symmetry.space_group_name_H-M   'P 1'
#
loop_
_entity.id
_entity.type
_entity.pdbx_description
1 polymer ?
#
loop_
_entity_poly.entity_id
_entity_poly.type
_entity_poly.pdbx_seq_one_letter_code
_entity_poly.pdbx_strand_id
1 'polypeptide(L)'
;MTLPPPKKQRIAHAACASALMIALAASTNAQQTQVQNDEEIVRLSPFSIHEAASVGRYQAVEASSGSRIRMNLMDSTQSVSVLTNEFLSDIDTTQLLDAVKYVAGISVSNNANIMDIMNIRGFQDFGRATIDGFNQAIFVNQDPITIDRIEVVKGPNAILAPQGLPGGVINNVTKRPMFKNSGSVSYQVGRYNSNRAEVDANYVVKEGKLALRVVGAFTDVDGYLKDQPRQNTTVMPMLTYRFSQTAELTAQVQVYNASASDGNTPLSPYAVGRSNVHILEGIPRNFGMVGRNQSRHESGQRVQLFFTGRITDKLSTRLAAKWAERGVRTNHMIIGNPFDASGNPAPVVKLNQITGEWEWDGVTKNDTPHYSFPGQLGWLTSDFANLQNDFVFEHSAQGWKSQTVVGYAINYSSELNRAKNHFPSGPYDLKAPNYTPPTYTVQPNWDNHNVLRNRSHQVYLYQVFNLFDDRLVLSGSLSQNRYSSDNKDNLSATYAPEKAEATLPSAGIVYKITPEVSLYYGYSEQEILGVAIPFELVPSHTRPTRQHEVGLRLRLFDGKLYTTLAYFDILQEGIWKGDTSSFLDPNAPKLPPLRTDRTSKGFEFEFAWSPTKNFSVIGSYTDFESRDNDNMVYSNTAERLAGIWGSYSFSETGPLRGLSVGLGASYVGERAGDTQGTYTTPPPGFQPVRVQPVFWLPSYTVVEANASYRFNKHWKAQLVIKNLLDKDYIAGAINHNAMISTPFNPKLTLRYEF
;
A
#
# COMPACT_ATOMS: atom_id res chain seq x y z
N MET A 1 21.94 10.67 25.22
CA MET A 1 22.17 9.27 25.64
C MET A 1 21.83 8.38 24.45
N THR A 2 22.83 7.92 23.71
CA THR A 2 22.67 6.92 22.66
C THR A 2 22.35 5.59 23.32
N LEU A 3 21.16 5.09 23.13
CA LEU A 3 20.78 3.76 23.64
C LEU A 3 21.51 2.68 22.84
N PRO A 4 22.05 1.64 23.47
CA PRO A 4 22.68 0.55 22.73
C PRO A 4 21.66 -0.16 21.84
N PRO A 5 22.07 -0.63 20.65
CA PRO A 5 21.20 -1.37 19.76
C PRO A 5 20.71 -2.65 20.43
N PRO A 6 19.47 -3.08 20.18
CA PRO A 6 18.93 -4.28 20.79
C PRO A 6 19.74 -5.52 20.40
N LYS A 7 19.97 -6.41 21.34
CA LYS A 7 20.75 -7.67 21.17
C LYS A 7 20.29 -8.56 19.99
N LYS A 8 19.09 -8.33 19.45
CA LYS A 8 18.51 -9.05 18.30
C LYS A 8 19.11 -8.65 16.93
N GLN A 9 19.82 -7.52 16.82
CA GLN A 9 20.46 -7.11 15.54
C GLN A 9 21.54 -8.11 15.03
N ARG A 10 22.20 -8.81 15.94
CA ARG A 10 23.24 -9.82 15.57
C ARG A 10 22.67 -11.07 14.91
N ILE A 11 21.39 -11.40 15.17
CA ILE A 11 20.73 -12.61 14.62
C ILE A 11 20.36 -12.37 13.15
N ALA A 12 19.89 -11.16 12.78
CA ALA A 12 19.53 -10.84 11.39
C ALA A 12 20.75 -10.87 10.45
N HIS A 13 21.89 -10.33 10.89
CA HIS A 13 23.13 -10.38 10.09
C HIS A 13 23.67 -11.81 9.93
N ALA A 14 23.56 -12.65 10.96
CA ALA A 14 23.97 -14.05 10.89
C ALA A 14 23.05 -14.86 9.95
N ALA A 15 21.73 -14.57 9.95
CA ALA A 15 20.78 -15.23 9.05
C ALA A 15 20.99 -14.88 7.58
N CYS A 16 21.36 -13.62 7.25
CA CYS A 16 21.71 -13.21 5.88
C CYS A 16 22.99 -13.89 5.39
N ALA A 17 24.03 -13.96 6.23
CA ALA A 17 25.28 -14.64 5.90
C ALA A 17 25.09 -16.15 5.69
N SER A 18 24.25 -16.78 6.49
CA SER A 18 23.92 -18.20 6.37
C SER A 18 23.10 -18.52 5.13
N ALA A 19 22.14 -17.64 4.75
CA ALA A 19 21.35 -17.79 3.54
C ALA A 19 22.22 -17.64 2.27
N LEU A 20 23.19 -16.74 2.30
CA LEU A 20 24.14 -16.55 1.19
C LEU A 20 25.04 -17.78 0.99
N MET A 21 25.47 -18.44 2.07
CA MET A 21 26.27 -19.67 2.00
C MET A 21 25.47 -20.88 1.51
N ILE A 22 24.18 -20.99 1.83
CA ILE A 22 23.31 -22.05 1.33
C ILE A 22 23.06 -21.88 -0.18
N ALA A 23 22.89 -20.64 -0.66
CA ALA A 23 22.71 -20.35 -2.09
C ALA A 23 23.97 -20.68 -2.92
N LEU A 24 25.14 -20.44 -2.39
CA LEU A 24 26.44 -20.79 -3.02
C LEU A 24 26.70 -22.29 -3.07
N ALA A 25 26.27 -23.04 -2.07
CA ALA A 25 26.42 -24.51 -2.03
C ALA A 25 25.44 -25.25 -2.97
N ALA A 26 24.28 -24.64 -3.28
CA ALA A 26 23.29 -25.26 -4.16
C ALA A 26 23.63 -25.18 -5.65
N SER A 27 24.54 -24.30 -6.05
CA SER A 27 24.91 -24.07 -7.47
C SER A 27 25.83 -25.14 -8.09
N THR A 28 26.34 -26.11 -7.32
CA THR A 28 27.35 -27.07 -7.80
C THR A 28 26.83 -28.40 -8.37
N ASN A 29 25.51 -28.67 -8.34
CA ASN A 29 24.95 -29.98 -8.71
C ASN A 29 23.73 -29.95 -9.65
N ALA A 30 23.68 -29.10 -10.67
CA ALA A 30 22.58 -29.11 -11.65
C ALA A 30 22.93 -30.02 -12.84
N GLN A 31 22.62 -31.31 -12.77
CA GLN A 31 22.55 -32.21 -13.92
C GLN A 31 21.13 -32.25 -14.48
N GLN A 32 20.98 -31.95 -15.76
CA GLN A 32 19.72 -32.02 -16.50
C GLN A 32 19.27 -33.47 -16.73
N THR A 33 18.08 -33.81 -16.29
CA THR A 33 17.38 -35.03 -16.70
C THR A 33 16.17 -34.63 -17.58
N GLN A 34 16.10 -35.17 -18.77
CA GLN A 34 14.94 -35.02 -19.70
C GLN A 34 13.74 -35.81 -19.14
N VAL A 35 12.58 -35.18 -19.12
CA VAL A 35 11.32 -35.80 -18.69
C VAL A 35 10.46 -36.07 -19.92
N GLN A 36 9.97 -37.31 -20.02
CA GLN A 36 8.97 -37.77 -20.97
C GLN A 36 7.59 -37.18 -20.62
N ASN A 37 6.87 -36.70 -21.63
CA ASN A 37 5.51 -36.18 -21.50
C ASN A 37 4.49 -37.35 -21.47
N ASP A 38 3.85 -37.50 -20.31
CA ASP A 38 2.51 -38.10 -20.25
C ASP A 38 1.50 -36.97 -20.07
N GLU A 39 0.57 -36.77 -21.00
CA GLU A 39 -0.51 -35.81 -20.94
C GLU A 39 -1.54 -36.23 -19.83
N GLU A 40 -1.20 -36.05 -18.59
CA GLU A 40 -2.16 -36.15 -17.50
C GLU A 40 -2.90 -34.82 -17.37
N ILE A 41 -4.23 -34.81 -17.47
CA ILE A 41 -5.07 -33.61 -17.26
C ILE A 41 -4.85 -33.12 -15.84
N VAL A 42 -3.92 -32.19 -15.66
CA VAL A 42 -3.66 -31.54 -14.36
C VAL A 42 -4.84 -30.62 -14.05
N ARG A 43 -5.77 -31.09 -13.24
CA ARG A 43 -6.84 -30.24 -12.69
C ARG A 43 -6.22 -29.27 -11.69
N LEU A 44 -6.09 -28.02 -12.08
CA LEU A 44 -5.51 -26.94 -11.28
C LEU A 44 -6.32 -26.74 -9.98
N SER A 45 -5.63 -26.46 -8.89
CA SER A 45 -6.26 -26.11 -7.60
C SER A 45 -7.08 -24.81 -7.76
N PRO A 46 -8.31 -24.74 -7.20
CA PRO A 46 -9.10 -23.50 -7.25
C PRO A 46 -8.48 -22.34 -6.44
N PHE A 47 -7.40 -22.60 -5.70
CA PHE A 47 -6.75 -21.60 -4.85
C PHE A 47 -5.39 -21.11 -5.39
N SER A 48 -4.84 -21.76 -6.41
CA SER A 48 -3.49 -21.46 -6.91
C SER A 48 -3.57 -20.77 -8.27
N ILE A 49 -2.94 -19.60 -8.39
CA ILE A 49 -2.68 -18.93 -9.67
C ILE A 49 -1.25 -19.31 -10.07
N HIS A 50 -1.09 -19.90 -11.24
CA HIS A 50 0.22 -20.24 -11.78
C HIS A 50 0.68 -19.15 -12.75
N GLU A 51 2.00 -18.90 -12.83
CA GLU A 51 2.61 -17.96 -13.77
C GLU A 51 2.18 -18.18 -15.24
N ALA A 52 1.80 -19.40 -15.60
CA ALA A 52 1.34 -19.74 -16.94
C ALA A 52 0.01 -19.09 -17.36
N ALA A 53 -0.73 -18.46 -16.42
CA ALA A 53 -1.98 -17.76 -16.71
C ALA A 53 -1.79 -16.30 -17.18
N SER A 54 -0.58 -15.89 -17.55
CA SER A 54 -0.31 -14.56 -18.09
C SER A 54 -0.24 -14.57 -19.61
N VAL A 55 -0.86 -13.59 -20.24
CA VAL A 55 -0.72 -13.31 -21.68
C VAL A 55 0.13 -12.04 -21.82
N GLY A 56 1.38 -12.19 -22.32
CA GLY A 56 2.36 -11.11 -22.35
C GLY A 56 3.03 -10.86 -20.99
N ARG A 57 3.94 -9.88 -20.93
CA ARG A 57 4.78 -9.64 -19.75
C ARG A 57 4.04 -9.01 -18.56
N TYR A 58 3.05 -8.16 -18.83
CA TYR A 58 2.40 -7.33 -17.81
C TYR A 58 0.93 -7.67 -17.58
N GLN A 59 0.43 -8.68 -18.28
CA GLN A 59 -0.98 -9.01 -18.30
C GLN A 59 -1.24 -10.29 -17.50
N ALA A 60 -1.98 -10.18 -16.40
CA ALA A 60 -2.60 -11.32 -15.75
C ALA A 60 -4.01 -11.54 -16.31
N VAL A 61 -4.42 -12.79 -16.42
CA VAL A 61 -5.77 -13.20 -16.83
C VAL A 61 -6.62 -13.67 -15.66
N GLU A 62 -6.00 -13.88 -14.50
CA GLU A 62 -6.64 -14.41 -13.29
C GLU A 62 -6.19 -13.65 -12.05
N ALA A 63 -7.08 -13.58 -11.07
CA ALA A 63 -6.81 -13.08 -9.72
C ALA A 63 -7.51 -13.96 -8.68
N SER A 64 -7.08 -13.88 -7.43
CA SER A 64 -7.72 -14.61 -6.32
C SER A 64 -8.29 -13.70 -5.25
N SER A 65 -7.87 -12.43 -5.19
CA SER A 65 -8.22 -11.53 -4.10
C SER A 65 -9.68 -11.09 -4.11
N GLY A 66 -10.31 -11.03 -5.28
CA GLY A 66 -11.72 -10.63 -5.38
C GLY A 66 -12.71 -11.62 -4.76
N SER A 67 -12.39 -12.91 -4.78
CA SER A 67 -13.32 -14.02 -4.47
C SER A 67 -12.74 -15.12 -3.59
N ARG A 68 -11.47 -15.01 -3.17
CA ARG A 68 -10.67 -16.04 -2.46
C ARG A 68 -10.43 -17.34 -3.23
N ILE A 69 -10.96 -17.43 -4.44
CA ILE A 69 -10.68 -18.49 -5.40
C ILE A 69 -10.08 -17.90 -6.68
N ARG A 70 -9.40 -18.72 -7.44
CA ARG A 70 -8.92 -18.35 -8.74
C ARG A 70 -10.09 -18.02 -9.67
N MET A 71 -10.12 -16.80 -10.17
CA MET A 71 -11.17 -16.31 -11.07
C MET A 71 -10.56 -15.62 -12.27
N ASN A 72 -11.09 -15.91 -13.46
CA ASN A 72 -10.75 -15.16 -14.65
C ASN A 72 -11.23 -13.70 -14.50
N LEU A 73 -10.39 -12.74 -14.86
CA LEU A 73 -10.74 -11.33 -14.73
C LEU A 73 -11.94 -10.94 -15.59
N MET A 74 -12.19 -11.64 -16.73
CA MET A 74 -13.38 -11.43 -17.54
C MET A 74 -14.69 -11.81 -16.84
N ASP A 75 -14.62 -12.64 -15.80
CA ASP A 75 -15.76 -13.16 -15.03
C ASP A 75 -15.98 -12.44 -13.70
N SER A 76 -15.09 -11.51 -13.35
CA SER A 76 -15.20 -10.77 -12.10
C SER A 76 -16.31 -9.72 -12.14
N THR A 77 -17.08 -9.57 -11.08
CA THR A 77 -18.11 -8.51 -10.91
C THR A 77 -17.55 -7.27 -10.20
N GLN A 78 -16.24 -7.23 -9.95
CA GLN A 78 -15.50 -6.09 -9.38
C GLN A 78 -14.27 -5.78 -10.23
N SER A 79 -13.83 -4.53 -10.22
CA SER A 79 -12.55 -4.15 -10.83
C SER A 79 -11.39 -4.70 -10.00
N VAL A 80 -10.55 -5.50 -10.66
CA VAL A 80 -9.33 -6.06 -10.08
C VAL A 80 -8.17 -5.78 -11.01
N SER A 81 -7.12 -5.15 -10.49
CA SER A 81 -5.87 -4.89 -11.21
C SER A 81 -4.76 -5.78 -10.64
N VAL A 82 -3.95 -6.36 -11.52
CA VAL A 82 -2.84 -7.24 -11.12
C VAL A 82 -1.55 -6.69 -11.70
N LEU A 83 -0.60 -6.38 -10.84
CA LEU A 83 0.76 -5.99 -11.19
C LEU A 83 1.65 -7.23 -11.09
N THR A 84 2.17 -7.69 -12.24
CA THR A 84 2.96 -8.91 -12.35
C THR A 84 4.39 -8.73 -11.83
N ASN A 85 5.08 -9.83 -11.52
CA ASN A 85 6.48 -9.81 -11.10
C ASN A 85 7.41 -9.19 -12.16
N GLU A 86 7.13 -9.42 -13.45
CA GLU A 86 7.88 -8.82 -14.55
C GLU A 86 7.75 -7.30 -14.55
N PHE A 87 6.53 -6.78 -14.33
CA PHE A 87 6.31 -5.35 -14.20
C PHE A 87 7.08 -4.77 -12.99
N LEU A 88 6.95 -5.40 -11.82
CA LEU A 88 7.64 -4.97 -10.60
C LEU A 88 9.16 -4.94 -10.76
N SER A 89 9.71 -5.93 -11.48
CA SER A 89 11.14 -6.02 -11.79
C SER A 89 11.60 -4.96 -12.79
N ASP A 90 10.81 -4.69 -13.83
CA ASP A 90 11.18 -3.73 -14.88
C ASP A 90 11.22 -2.28 -14.36
N ILE A 91 10.33 -1.92 -13.45
CA ILE A 91 10.32 -0.58 -12.82
C ILE A 91 11.24 -0.47 -11.60
N ASP A 92 11.97 -1.53 -11.23
CA ASP A 92 12.80 -1.59 -10.02
C ASP A 92 12.04 -1.18 -8.77
N THR A 93 10.97 -1.93 -8.48
CA THR A 93 10.12 -1.67 -7.31
C THR A 93 10.91 -1.91 -6.03
N THR A 94 11.18 -0.86 -5.27
CA THR A 94 11.81 -0.91 -3.95
C THR A 94 10.87 -0.51 -2.82
N GLN A 95 9.73 0.07 -3.18
CA GLN A 95 8.61 0.39 -2.30
C GLN A 95 7.30 0.08 -3.02
N LEU A 96 6.25 -0.30 -2.29
CA LEU A 96 4.93 -0.61 -2.87
C LEU A 96 4.39 0.54 -3.73
N LEU A 97 4.58 1.77 -3.27
CA LEU A 97 4.12 2.99 -3.96
C LEU A 97 4.74 3.19 -5.35
N ASP A 98 5.92 2.62 -5.62
CA ASP A 98 6.56 2.68 -6.94
C ASP A 98 5.69 2.02 -8.02
N ALA A 99 4.98 0.95 -7.66
CA ALA A 99 4.20 0.15 -8.58
C ALA A 99 2.73 0.59 -8.68
N VAL A 100 2.09 0.85 -7.54
CA VAL A 100 0.63 1.10 -7.51
C VAL A 100 0.22 2.43 -8.15
N LYS A 101 1.14 3.37 -8.37
CA LYS A 101 0.88 4.62 -9.10
C LYS A 101 0.50 4.43 -10.58
N TYR A 102 0.68 3.23 -11.12
CA TYR A 102 0.26 2.84 -12.48
C TYR A 102 -1.12 2.18 -12.51
N VAL A 103 -1.76 1.99 -11.35
CA VAL A 103 -3.12 1.46 -11.21
C VAL A 103 -4.12 2.60 -11.17
N ALA A 104 -5.24 2.47 -11.91
CA ALA A 104 -6.30 3.47 -11.89
C ALA A 104 -6.91 3.64 -10.49
N GLY A 105 -7.25 4.87 -10.13
CA GLY A 105 -7.87 5.21 -8.85
C GLY A 105 -6.91 5.30 -7.67
N ILE A 106 -5.60 5.09 -7.86
CA ILE A 106 -4.61 5.15 -6.78
C ILE A 106 -3.72 6.36 -6.92
N SER A 107 -3.66 7.19 -5.88
CA SER A 107 -2.68 8.26 -5.73
C SER A 107 -1.86 8.09 -4.45
N VAL A 108 -0.57 8.41 -4.55
CA VAL A 108 0.29 8.53 -3.36
C VAL A 108 -0.15 9.78 -2.61
N SER A 109 -0.54 9.61 -1.35
CA SER A 109 -1.05 10.70 -0.52
C SER A 109 0.06 11.35 0.29
N ASN A 110 0.89 10.52 0.89
CA ASN A 110 1.91 10.97 1.80
C ASN A 110 3.05 9.94 1.77
N ASN A 111 4.17 10.31 1.20
CA ASN A 111 5.34 9.46 1.18
C ASN A 111 6.33 9.89 2.26
N ALA A 112 5.94 9.73 3.51
CA ALA A 112 6.95 9.65 4.54
C ALA A 112 7.73 8.36 4.29
N ASN A 113 9.06 8.41 4.28
CA ASN A 113 9.94 7.26 4.02
C ASN A 113 9.67 6.02 4.89
N ILE A 114 8.77 6.15 5.85
CA ILE A 114 8.41 5.15 6.86
C ILE A 114 7.00 4.59 6.71
N MET A 115 6.17 5.11 5.79
CA MET A 115 4.77 4.71 5.65
C MET A 115 4.31 4.77 4.20
N ASP A 116 3.69 3.68 3.72
CA ASP A 116 3.02 3.67 2.43
C ASP A 116 1.59 4.21 2.60
N ILE A 117 1.41 5.54 2.50
CA ILE A 117 0.09 6.17 2.56
C ILE A 117 -0.36 6.52 1.16
N MET A 118 -1.56 6.07 0.81
CA MET A 118 -2.16 6.27 -0.51
C MET A 118 -3.65 6.55 -0.41
N ASN A 119 -4.23 7.05 -1.47
CA ASN A 119 -5.67 7.15 -1.65
C ASN A 119 -6.11 6.16 -2.72
N ILE A 120 -7.16 5.40 -2.46
CA ILE A 120 -7.82 4.52 -3.42
C ILE A 120 -9.22 5.05 -3.65
N ARG A 121 -9.55 5.44 -4.89
CA ARG A 121 -10.83 6.09 -5.23
C ARG A 121 -11.19 7.24 -4.27
N GLY A 122 -10.18 8.00 -3.84
CA GLY A 122 -10.33 9.12 -2.92
C GLY A 122 -10.28 8.76 -1.43
N PHE A 123 -10.39 7.51 -1.03
CA PHE A 123 -10.31 7.10 0.38
C PHE A 123 -8.88 6.81 0.79
N GLN A 124 -8.43 7.44 1.88
CA GLN A 124 -7.06 7.34 2.34
C GLN A 124 -6.78 6.00 3.01
N ASP A 125 -5.73 5.34 2.58
CA ASP A 125 -5.18 4.13 3.17
C ASP A 125 -3.85 4.44 3.90
N PHE A 126 -3.82 4.13 5.18
CA PHE A 126 -2.64 4.25 6.03
C PHE A 126 -1.78 2.97 6.03
N GLY A 127 -1.59 2.35 4.87
CA GLY A 127 -0.79 1.14 4.74
C GLY A 127 -1.46 -0.12 5.30
N ARG A 128 -2.77 -0.27 5.10
CA ARG A 128 -3.56 -1.44 5.49
C ARG A 128 -3.56 -2.55 4.43
N ALA A 129 -2.55 -2.58 3.56
CA ALA A 129 -2.42 -3.65 2.59
C ALA A 129 -2.49 -5.02 3.27
N THR A 130 -3.18 -5.98 2.65
CA THR A 130 -3.17 -7.37 3.10
C THR A 130 -1.94 -8.10 2.55
N ILE A 131 -1.53 -9.17 3.21
CA ILE A 131 -0.51 -10.11 2.71
C ILE A 131 -1.14 -11.49 2.67
N ASP A 132 -1.22 -12.08 1.48
CA ASP A 132 -1.88 -13.37 1.23
C ASP A 132 -3.32 -13.44 1.77
N GLY A 133 -4.04 -12.31 1.72
CA GLY A 133 -5.40 -12.17 2.23
C GLY A 133 -5.51 -11.99 3.75
N PHE A 134 -4.42 -11.88 4.48
CA PHE A 134 -4.42 -11.58 5.91
C PHE A 134 -4.20 -10.09 6.16
N ASN A 135 -5.00 -9.52 7.03
CA ASN A 135 -4.81 -8.14 7.47
C ASN A 135 -3.44 -7.94 8.11
N GLN A 136 -2.83 -6.79 7.82
CA GLN A 136 -1.59 -6.35 8.43
C GLN A 136 -1.87 -5.28 9.50
N ALA A 137 -0.87 -5.05 10.35
CA ALA A 137 -0.84 -3.83 11.16
C ALA A 137 -0.74 -2.59 10.26
N ILE A 138 -1.27 -1.49 10.73
CA ILE A 138 -1.08 -0.18 10.11
C ILE A 138 0.43 0.12 10.01
N PHE A 139 0.87 0.67 8.88
CA PHE A 139 2.24 1.15 8.66
C PHE A 139 3.34 0.07 8.60
N VAL A 140 3.07 -1.13 8.14
CA VAL A 140 4.10 -2.14 7.87
C VAL A 140 4.71 -1.89 6.49
N ASN A 141 6.03 -1.68 6.44
CA ASN A 141 6.76 -1.60 5.18
C ASN A 141 7.15 -3.04 4.74
N GLN A 142 6.53 -3.51 3.65
CA GLN A 142 6.82 -4.82 3.07
C GLN A 142 7.89 -4.69 1.98
N ASP A 143 9.02 -5.41 2.12
CA ASP A 143 10.04 -5.41 1.06
C ASP A 143 9.54 -6.16 -0.18
N PRO A 144 9.57 -5.54 -1.37
CA PRO A 144 9.06 -6.13 -2.61
C PRO A 144 9.74 -7.44 -3.03
N ILE A 145 10.96 -7.74 -2.55
CA ILE A 145 11.63 -9.03 -2.84
C ILE A 145 10.80 -10.24 -2.39
N THR A 146 9.94 -10.06 -1.39
CA THR A 146 9.09 -11.13 -0.86
C THR A 146 7.79 -11.30 -1.65
N ILE A 147 7.48 -10.36 -2.56
CA ILE A 147 6.21 -10.27 -3.29
C ILE A 147 6.36 -10.94 -4.66
N ASP A 148 5.39 -11.75 -5.03
CA ASP A 148 5.24 -12.35 -6.33
C ASP A 148 4.45 -11.43 -7.27
N ARG A 149 3.32 -10.92 -6.79
CA ARG A 149 2.47 -9.96 -7.49
C ARG A 149 1.65 -9.14 -6.51
N ILE A 150 1.13 -8.02 -6.99
CA ILE A 150 0.21 -7.16 -6.24
C ILE A 150 -1.15 -7.23 -6.90
N GLU A 151 -2.19 -7.59 -6.14
CA GLU A 151 -3.58 -7.58 -6.58
C GLU A 151 -4.31 -6.43 -5.90
N VAL A 152 -4.92 -5.54 -6.67
CA VAL A 152 -5.72 -4.41 -6.18
C VAL A 152 -7.18 -4.69 -6.47
N VAL A 153 -7.96 -4.91 -5.44
CA VAL A 153 -9.43 -5.05 -5.53
C VAL A 153 -10.04 -3.70 -5.20
N LYS A 154 -10.74 -3.11 -6.15
CA LYS A 154 -11.29 -1.76 -6.03
C LYS A 154 -12.70 -1.76 -5.48
N GLY A 155 -12.97 -0.84 -4.56
CA GLY A 155 -14.24 -0.75 -3.84
C GLY A 155 -14.36 -1.74 -2.66
N PRO A 156 -15.49 -1.73 -1.96
CA PRO A 156 -15.77 -2.59 -0.81
C PRO A 156 -15.64 -4.08 -1.16
N ASN A 157 -14.93 -4.85 -0.33
CA ASN A 157 -14.85 -6.30 -0.45
C ASN A 157 -14.89 -6.95 0.94
N ALA A 158 -16.08 -7.30 1.39
CA ALA A 158 -16.30 -7.88 2.72
C ALA A 158 -15.76 -9.30 2.88
N ILE A 159 -15.53 -10.04 1.80
CA ILE A 159 -14.98 -11.39 1.86
C ILE A 159 -13.47 -11.35 2.15
N LEU A 160 -12.73 -10.54 1.42
CA LEU A 160 -11.28 -10.44 1.57
C LEU A 160 -10.90 -9.62 2.79
N ALA A 161 -11.52 -8.46 2.97
CA ALA A 161 -11.19 -7.50 4.01
C ALA A 161 -12.46 -6.87 4.59
N PRO A 162 -13.16 -7.54 5.50
CA PRO A 162 -14.45 -7.06 6.04
C PRO A 162 -14.31 -5.70 6.75
N GLN A 163 -13.12 -5.35 7.19
CA GLN A 163 -12.78 -4.06 7.80
C GLN A 163 -11.84 -3.23 6.89
N GLY A 164 -11.85 -3.48 5.60
CA GLY A 164 -11.06 -2.75 4.61
C GLY A 164 -11.51 -1.30 4.45
N LEU A 165 -10.92 -0.63 3.49
CA LEU A 165 -11.29 0.75 3.17
C LEU A 165 -12.35 0.80 2.08
N PRO A 166 -13.19 1.83 2.06
CA PRO A 166 -14.22 2.01 1.04
C PRO A 166 -13.69 1.99 -0.40
N GLY A 167 -12.51 2.54 -0.62
CA GLY A 167 -11.90 2.63 -1.95
C GLY A 167 -11.38 1.30 -2.49
N GLY A 168 -11.09 0.35 -1.61
CA GLY A 168 -10.56 -0.95 -2.01
C GLY A 168 -9.50 -1.49 -1.07
N VAL A 169 -8.88 -2.61 -1.50
CA VAL A 169 -7.82 -3.28 -0.75
C VAL A 169 -6.68 -3.69 -1.69
N ILE A 170 -5.45 -3.51 -1.22
CA ILE A 170 -4.25 -4.01 -1.88
C ILE A 170 -3.84 -5.30 -1.20
N ASN A 171 -3.70 -6.36 -1.98
CA ASN A 171 -3.20 -7.64 -1.49
C ASN A 171 -1.84 -7.96 -2.10
N ASN A 172 -0.82 -8.02 -1.25
CA ASN A 172 0.52 -8.44 -1.62
C ASN A 172 0.58 -9.97 -1.54
N VAL A 173 0.66 -10.62 -2.70
CA VAL A 173 0.80 -12.08 -2.77
C VAL A 173 2.26 -12.42 -2.68
N THR A 174 2.64 -13.26 -1.70
CA THR A 174 4.04 -13.61 -1.47
C THR A 174 4.55 -14.68 -2.42
N LYS A 175 5.87 -14.63 -2.70
CA LYS A 175 6.56 -15.71 -3.43
C LYS A 175 6.42 -17.04 -2.71
N ARG A 176 6.41 -18.14 -3.48
CA ARG A 176 6.33 -19.51 -2.98
C ARG A 176 7.40 -20.39 -3.62
N PRO A 177 7.82 -21.49 -2.98
CA PRO A 177 8.67 -22.48 -3.61
C PRO A 177 8.03 -23.07 -4.87
N MET A 178 8.83 -23.24 -5.91
CA MET A 178 8.46 -23.85 -7.18
C MET A 178 9.16 -25.20 -7.34
N PHE A 179 8.55 -26.13 -8.05
CA PHE A 179 9.19 -27.43 -8.37
C PHE A 179 10.10 -27.34 -9.59
N LYS A 180 10.92 -26.28 -9.64
CA LYS A 180 11.92 -25.99 -10.66
C LYS A 180 13.11 -25.28 -9.99
N ASN A 181 14.34 -25.77 -10.22
CA ASN A 181 15.52 -25.08 -9.75
C ASN A 181 15.72 -23.76 -10.47
N SER A 182 15.89 -22.70 -9.72
CA SER A 182 16.15 -21.36 -10.26
C SER A 182 16.68 -20.45 -9.16
N GLY A 183 17.45 -19.46 -9.53
CA GLY A 183 17.89 -18.49 -8.55
C GLY A 183 18.51 -17.25 -9.16
N SER A 184 18.64 -16.22 -8.33
CA SER A 184 19.36 -15.00 -8.70
C SER A 184 19.98 -14.36 -7.46
N VAL A 185 21.11 -13.72 -7.70
CA VAL A 185 21.76 -12.80 -6.76
C VAL A 185 21.96 -11.49 -7.50
N SER A 186 21.65 -10.37 -6.87
CA SER A 186 21.84 -9.06 -7.47
C SER A 186 22.41 -8.07 -6.47
N TYR A 187 23.18 -7.12 -7.03
CA TYR A 187 23.67 -5.96 -6.30
C TYR A 187 23.38 -4.69 -7.09
N GLN A 188 22.82 -3.71 -6.40
CA GLN A 188 22.42 -2.43 -6.95
C GLN A 188 23.19 -1.32 -6.25
N VAL A 189 23.65 -0.36 -7.05
CA VAL A 189 24.19 0.92 -6.59
C VAL A 189 23.40 2.07 -7.19
N GLY A 190 23.26 3.15 -6.45
CA GLY A 190 22.51 4.30 -6.93
C GLY A 190 23.01 5.61 -6.32
N ARG A 191 22.39 6.70 -6.75
CA ARG A 191 22.61 8.03 -6.18
C ARG A 191 22.26 8.02 -4.68
N TYR A 192 22.77 8.96 -3.92
CA TYR A 192 22.55 9.10 -2.47
C TYR A 192 23.07 7.90 -1.67
N ASN A 193 24.24 7.39 -2.07
CA ASN A 193 24.87 6.23 -1.44
C ASN A 193 23.91 5.02 -1.30
N SER A 194 23.06 4.86 -2.32
CA SER A 194 22.07 3.77 -2.34
C SER A 194 22.73 2.45 -2.68
N ASN A 195 22.62 1.48 -1.79
CA ASN A 195 23.14 0.13 -1.94
C ASN A 195 22.03 -0.87 -1.63
N ARG A 196 21.86 -1.87 -2.51
CA ARG A 196 20.91 -2.96 -2.27
C ARG A 196 21.47 -4.28 -2.77
N ALA A 197 21.43 -5.29 -1.90
CA ALA A 197 21.76 -6.67 -2.25
C ALA A 197 20.51 -7.54 -2.14
N GLU A 198 20.31 -8.44 -3.10
CA GLU A 198 19.17 -9.35 -3.12
C GLU A 198 19.60 -10.78 -3.41
N VAL A 199 18.87 -11.73 -2.84
CA VAL A 199 18.94 -13.14 -3.16
C VAL A 199 17.54 -13.72 -3.31
N ASP A 200 17.35 -14.53 -4.35
CA ASP A 200 16.16 -15.35 -4.56
C ASP A 200 16.62 -16.71 -5.07
N ALA A 201 16.55 -17.74 -4.26
CA ALA A 201 17.03 -19.06 -4.59
C ALA A 201 15.96 -20.10 -4.30
N ASN A 202 15.61 -20.86 -5.32
CA ASN A 202 14.62 -21.94 -5.27
C ASN A 202 15.27 -23.27 -5.64
N TYR A 203 15.15 -24.24 -4.75
CA TYR A 203 15.77 -25.55 -4.88
C TYR A 203 14.78 -26.69 -4.69
N VAL A 204 14.78 -27.65 -5.61
CA VAL A 204 13.97 -28.88 -5.54
C VAL A 204 14.77 -29.95 -4.81
N VAL A 205 14.40 -30.20 -3.56
CA VAL A 205 15.06 -31.24 -2.72
C VAL A 205 14.63 -32.64 -3.17
N LYS A 206 13.36 -32.81 -3.50
CA LYS A 206 12.79 -34.03 -4.01
C LYS A 206 11.78 -33.71 -5.10
N GLU A 207 12.03 -34.21 -6.30
CA GLU A 207 11.19 -33.98 -7.47
C GLU A 207 9.72 -34.25 -7.18
N GLY A 208 8.86 -33.29 -7.56
CA GLY A 208 7.43 -33.32 -7.35
C GLY A 208 6.95 -33.38 -5.90
N LYS A 209 7.86 -33.43 -4.89
CA LYS A 209 7.49 -33.60 -3.46
C LYS A 209 7.93 -32.49 -2.53
N LEU A 210 9.18 -32.01 -2.64
CA LEU A 210 9.72 -31.04 -1.69
C LEU A 210 10.54 -29.99 -2.42
N ALA A 211 10.13 -28.76 -2.29
CA ALA A 211 10.84 -27.60 -2.78
C ALA A 211 11.10 -26.60 -1.65
N LEU A 212 12.26 -25.97 -1.69
CA LEU A 212 12.70 -24.90 -0.77
C LEU A 212 12.90 -23.63 -1.57
N ARG A 213 12.60 -22.48 -0.98
CA ARG A 213 12.96 -21.15 -1.52
C ARG A 213 13.41 -20.24 -0.40
N VAL A 214 14.41 -19.45 -0.66
CA VAL A 214 14.84 -18.37 0.23
C VAL A 214 14.89 -17.09 -0.57
N VAL A 215 14.21 -16.07 -0.08
CA VAL A 215 14.35 -14.70 -0.61
C VAL A 215 14.87 -13.79 0.50
N GLY A 216 15.69 -12.83 0.11
CA GLY A 216 16.22 -11.87 1.06
C GLY A 216 16.74 -10.62 0.38
N ALA A 217 16.70 -9.50 1.11
CA ALA A 217 17.26 -8.24 0.68
C ALA A 217 17.87 -7.48 1.84
N PHE A 218 18.92 -6.75 1.52
CA PHE A 218 19.51 -5.72 2.36
C PHE A 218 19.53 -4.42 1.56
N THR A 219 19.06 -3.33 2.15
CA THR A 219 19.06 -1.99 1.56
C THR A 219 19.67 -1.01 2.55
N ASP A 220 20.56 -0.15 2.05
CA ASP A 220 21.15 0.96 2.79
C ASP A 220 21.23 2.19 1.88
N VAL A 221 20.60 3.29 2.31
CA VAL A 221 20.44 4.52 1.52
C VAL A 221 20.56 5.73 2.44
N ASP A 222 21.42 6.68 2.11
CA ASP A 222 21.48 7.94 2.86
C ASP A 222 20.25 8.86 2.59
N GLY A 223 19.61 8.69 1.43
CA GLY A 223 18.48 9.48 1.02
C GLY A 223 18.86 10.83 0.40
N TYR A 224 17.86 11.48 -0.24
CA TYR A 224 18.04 12.81 -0.83
C TYR A 224 18.04 13.91 0.23
N LEU A 225 17.16 13.83 1.21
CA LEU A 225 17.10 14.78 2.30
C LEU A 225 18.26 14.53 3.27
N LYS A 226 18.89 15.60 3.71
CA LYS A 226 20.08 15.54 4.54
C LYS A 226 19.82 14.80 5.86
N ASP A 227 20.73 13.89 6.21
CA ASP A 227 20.68 13.09 7.45
C ASP A 227 19.41 12.22 7.62
N GLN A 228 18.89 11.70 6.50
CA GLN A 228 17.68 10.86 6.50
C GLN A 228 17.93 9.47 5.90
N PRO A 229 18.76 8.66 6.56
CA PRO A 229 19.08 7.32 6.08
C PRO A 229 17.87 6.37 6.20
N ARG A 230 17.87 5.37 5.31
CA ARG A 230 16.97 4.23 5.36
C ARG A 230 17.75 2.94 5.25
N GLN A 231 17.54 2.03 6.17
CA GLN A 231 18.05 0.67 6.13
C GLN A 231 16.90 -0.32 6.23
N ASN A 232 16.96 -1.37 5.43
CA ASN A 232 16.00 -2.47 5.50
C ASN A 232 16.73 -3.80 5.28
N THR A 233 16.41 -4.77 6.12
CA THR A 233 16.86 -6.16 5.98
C THR A 233 15.65 -7.07 6.09
N THR A 234 15.45 -7.95 5.12
CA THR A 234 14.42 -8.98 5.18
C THR A 234 14.96 -10.30 4.69
N VAL A 235 14.56 -11.39 5.33
CA VAL A 235 14.84 -12.75 4.89
C VAL A 235 13.59 -13.58 5.08
N MET A 236 13.24 -14.38 4.05
CA MET A 236 12.05 -15.24 4.08
C MET A 236 12.38 -16.63 3.52
N PRO A 237 12.83 -17.57 4.35
CA PRO A 237 12.88 -18.99 4.00
C PRO A 237 11.48 -19.58 3.91
N MET A 238 11.30 -20.48 2.97
CA MET A 238 10.02 -21.12 2.64
C MET A 238 10.24 -22.58 2.24
N LEU A 239 9.24 -23.40 2.51
CA LEU A 239 9.18 -24.77 2.01
C LEU A 239 7.78 -25.07 1.47
N THR A 240 7.69 -25.89 0.42
CA THR A 240 6.46 -26.52 -0.02
C THR A 240 6.65 -28.03 -0.05
N TYR A 241 5.78 -28.74 0.67
CA TYR A 241 5.71 -30.19 0.66
C TYR A 241 4.41 -30.66 0.04
N ARG A 242 4.51 -31.46 -1.01
CA ARG A 242 3.38 -32.05 -1.72
C ARG A 242 3.14 -33.46 -1.23
N PHE A 243 2.02 -33.68 -0.53
CA PHE A 243 1.60 -35.00 -0.02
C PHE A 243 1.13 -35.90 -1.17
N SER A 244 0.39 -35.31 -2.11
CA SER A 244 -0.14 -35.93 -3.31
C SER A 244 -0.21 -34.89 -4.44
N GLN A 245 -0.64 -35.28 -5.63
CA GLN A 245 -0.86 -34.33 -6.74
C GLN A 245 -1.92 -33.26 -6.43
N THR A 246 -2.78 -33.53 -5.44
CA THR A 246 -3.91 -32.65 -5.08
C THR A 246 -3.81 -32.05 -3.68
N ALA A 247 -2.75 -32.34 -2.92
CA ALA A 247 -2.59 -31.85 -1.55
C ALA A 247 -1.16 -31.37 -1.28
N GLU A 248 -1.02 -30.12 -0.86
CA GLU A 248 0.28 -29.54 -0.52
C GLU A 248 0.21 -28.62 0.71
N LEU A 249 1.33 -28.50 1.39
CA LEU A 249 1.56 -27.57 2.50
C LEU A 249 2.72 -26.67 2.17
N THR A 250 2.49 -25.36 2.26
CA THR A 250 3.55 -24.36 2.20
C THR A 250 3.73 -23.70 3.56
N ALA A 251 4.96 -23.61 4.03
CA ALA A 251 5.35 -22.88 5.23
C ALA A 251 6.33 -21.77 4.86
N GLN A 252 6.15 -20.60 5.48
CA GLN A 252 6.97 -19.41 5.28
C GLN A 252 7.32 -18.81 6.63
N VAL A 253 8.56 -18.38 6.79
CA VAL A 253 9.01 -17.60 7.93
C VAL A 253 9.68 -16.33 7.41
N GLN A 254 9.20 -15.17 7.79
CA GLN A 254 9.86 -13.90 7.47
C GLN A 254 10.42 -13.28 8.75
N VAL A 255 11.66 -12.80 8.66
CA VAL A 255 12.27 -11.95 9.68
C VAL A 255 12.70 -10.66 8.99
N TYR A 256 12.39 -9.53 9.59
CA TYR A 256 12.75 -8.23 9.03
C TYR A 256 13.18 -7.22 10.09
N ASN A 257 14.00 -6.28 9.67
CA ASN A 257 14.41 -5.12 10.44
C ASN A 257 14.48 -3.93 9.49
N ALA A 258 13.78 -2.87 9.82
CA ALA A 258 13.74 -1.64 9.06
C ALA A 258 14.04 -0.44 9.95
N SER A 259 14.81 0.47 9.43
CA SER A 259 15.11 1.76 10.06
C SER A 259 14.99 2.84 9.01
N ALA A 260 14.25 3.88 9.30
CA ALA A 260 14.14 5.04 8.42
C ALA A 260 14.05 6.31 9.25
N SER A 261 14.60 7.39 8.70
CA SER A 261 14.34 8.72 9.19
C SER A 261 13.23 9.36 8.36
N ASP A 262 12.36 10.09 9.01
CA ASP A 262 11.26 10.80 8.38
C ASP A 262 11.69 12.22 8.01
N GLY A 263 11.34 12.67 6.83
CA GLY A 263 11.73 13.97 6.33
C GLY A 263 10.58 14.73 5.71
N ASN A 264 10.22 15.81 6.35
CA ASN A 264 9.30 16.79 5.80
C ASN A 264 10.03 18.10 5.55
N THR A 265 9.64 18.78 4.49
CA THR A 265 10.15 20.10 4.13
C THR A 265 9.05 21.12 4.41
N PRO A 266 9.34 22.20 5.15
CA PRO A 266 8.30 23.20 5.43
C PRO A 266 7.89 23.92 4.13
N LEU A 267 6.58 24.04 3.93
CA LEU A 267 6.03 24.96 2.98
C LEU A 267 6.15 26.40 3.48
N SER A 268 6.09 27.35 2.58
CA SER A 268 5.91 28.73 2.94
C SER A 268 4.71 28.87 3.88
N PRO A 269 4.87 29.52 5.05
CA PRO A 269 3.75 29.76 5.94
C PRO A 269 2.66 30.63 5.32
N TYR A 270 2.97 31.31 4.21
CA TYR A 270 2.02 32.11 3.40
C TYR A 270 1.32 31.30 2.31
N ALA A 271 1.47 29.98 2.28
CA ALA A 271 0.81 29.11 1.33
C ALA A 271 -0.71 29.15 1.55
N VAL A 272 -1.40 29.92 0.73
CA VAL A 272 -2.86 30.06 0.74
C VAL A 272 -3.40 29.98 -0.68
N GLY A 273 -4.50 29.28 -0.86
CA GLY A 273 -5.13 29.15 -2.16
C GLY A 273 -4.31 28.32 -3.15
N ARG A 274 -4.24 28.74 -4.42
CA ARG A 274 -3.59 28.00 -5.52
C ARG A 274 -2.25 28.57 -5.95
N SER A 275 -1.95 29.80 -5.64
CA SER A 275 -0.87 30.57 -6.26
C SER A 275 0.41 30.69 -5.45
N ASN A 276 0.37 30.49 -4.12
CA ASN A 276 1.49 30.76 -3.23
C ASN A 276 2.06 29.47 -2.57
N VAL A 277 1.87 28.32 -3.21
CA VAL A 277 2.30 27.04 -2.65
C VAL A 277 3.70 26.70 -3.12
N HIS A 278 4.66 27.04 -2.30
CA HIS A 278 6.08 26.77 -2.53
C HIS A 278 6.78 26.40 -1.22
N ILE A 279 7.95 25.82 -1.34
CA ILE A 279 8.80 25.53 -0.18
C ILE A 279 9.29 26.85 0.42
N LEU A 280 9.46 26.88 1.72
CA LEU A 280 9.95 28.05 2.44
C LEU A 280 11.25 28.57 1.79
N GLU A 281 11.28 29.85 1.42
CA GLU A 281 12.43 30.47 0.78
C GLU A 281 13.66 30.50 1.71
N GLY A 282 14.84 30.30 1.12
CA GLY A 282 16.11 30.35 1.83
C GLY A 282 16.53 29.05 2.52
N ILE A 283 15.72 27.96 2.44
CA ILE A 283 16.15 26.64 2.88
C ILE A 283 16.72 25.82 1.71
N PRO A 284 17.72 24.95 1.94
CA PRO A 284 18.26 24.10 0.88
C PRO A 284 17.20 23.13 0.34
N ARG A 285 17.23 22.83 -0.97
CA ARG A 285 16.32 21.84 -1.60
C ARG A 285 16.38 20.47 -0.92
N ASN A 286 17.54 20.06 -0.39
CA ASN A 286 17.70 18.80 0.33
C ASN A 286 17.58 18.98 1.86
N PHE A 287 16.85 19.99 2.31
CA PHE A 287 16.64 20.21 3.72
C PHE A 287 16.04 18.98 4.39
N GLY A 288 16.76 18.43 5.35
CA GLY A 288 16.31 17.36 6.23
C GLY A 288 15.97 17.93 7.59
N MET A 289 14.71 17.86 7.96
CA MET A 289 14.28 18.33 9.26
C MET A 289 14.91 17.49 10.38
N VAL A 290 15.63 18.13 11.29
CA VAL A 290 16.10 17.55 12.56
C VAL A 290 17.08 16.36 12.47
N GLY A 291 17.56 15.99 11.26
CA GLY A 291 18.62 15.00 11.11
C GLY A 291 18.26 13.59 11.59
N ARG A 292 19.29 12.80 11.92
CA ARG A 292 19.16 11.39 12.33
C ARG A 292 18.35 11.09 13.57
N ASN A 293 17.91 12.11 14.29
CA ASN A 293 17.13 11.92 15.53
C ASN A 293 15.66 11.61 15.26
N GLN A 294 15.15 12.00 14.10
CA GLN A 294 13.83 11.59 13.69
C GLN A 294 13.92 10.22 13.04
N SER A 295 13.61 9.18 13.78
CA SER A 295 13.81 7.83 13.32
C SER A 295 12.65 6.93 13.74
N ARG A 296 12.37 5.99 12.85
CA ARG A 296 11.54 4.82 13.13
C ARG A 296 12.40 3.58 12.98
N HIS A 297 12.43 2.76 14.00
CA HIS A 297 13.02 1.44 13.98
C HIS A 297 11.92 0.42 14.14
N GLU A 298 11.83 -0.50 13.21
CA GLU A 298 10.84 -1.56 13.21
C GLU A 298 11.54 -2.92 13.05
N SER A 299 11.16 -3.88 13.85
CA SER A 299 11.60 -5.27 13.70
C SER A 299 10.42 -6.20 13.91
N GLY A 300 10.40 -7.29 13.18
CA GLY A 300 9.32 -8.27 13.34
C GLY A 300 9.64 -9.61 12.73
N GLN A 301 8.78 -10.55 13.05
CA GLN A 301 8.79 -11.89 12.49
C GLN A 301 7.35 -12.31 12.16
N ARG A 302 7.22 -13.15 11.14
CA ARG A 302 5.96 -13.68 10.66
C ARG A 302 6.12 -15.12 10.25
N VAL A 303 5.22 -15.95 10.70
CA VAL A 303 5.08 -17.36 10.28
C VAL A 303 3.75 -17.50 9.58
N GLN A 304 3.75 -18.10 8.40
CA GLN A 304 2.55 -18.40 7.63
C GLN A 304 2.56 -19.86 7.20
N LEU A 305 1.40 -20.50 7.30
CA LEU A 305 1.16 -21.87 6.86
C LEU A 305 -0.03 -21.87 5.91
N PHE A 306 0.11 -22.55 4.79
CA PHE A 306 -0.94 -22.71 3.79
C PHE A 306 -1.06 -24.17 3.42
N PHE A 307 -2.17 -24.78 3.75
CA PHE A 307 -2.53 -26.11 3.27
C PHE A 307 -3.62 -25.97 2.21
N THR A 308 -3.43 -26.60 1.07
CA THR A 308 -4.47 -26.77 0.06
C THR A 308 -4.63 -28.25 -0.24
N GLY A 309 -5.88 -28.70 -0.36
CA GLY A 309 -6.15 -30.10 -0.62
C GLY A 309 -7.50 -30.32 -1.30
N ARG A 310 -7.58 -31.35 -2.13
CA ARG A 310 -8.83 -31.86 -2.69
C ARG A 310 -9.31 -33.01 -1.81
N ILE A 311 -10.50 -32.87 -1.22
CA ILE A 311 -11.12 -33.86 -0.34
C ILE A 311 -11.88 -34.91 -1.17
N THR A 312 -12.63 -34.44 -2.17
CA THR A 312 -13.32 -35.26 -3.17
C THR A 312 -13.17 -34.61 -4.56
N ASP A 313 -13.64 -35.25 -5.61
CA ASP A 313 -13.60 -34.66 -6.97
C ASP A 313 -14.33 -33.31 -7.08
N LYS A 314 -15.24 -33.02 -6.15
CA LYS A 314 -16.08 -31.79 -6.12
C LYS A 314 -15.80 -30.87 -4.94
N LEU A 315 -14.98 -31.30 -3.97
CA LEU A 315 -14.72 -30.54 -2.75
C LEU A 315 -13.22 -30.35 -2.56
N SER A 316 -12.82 -29.11 -2.52
CA SER A 316 -11.46 -28.67 -2.17
C SER A 316 -11.46 -27.83 -0.90
N THR A 317 -10.34 -27.82 -0.18
CA THR A 317 -10.16 -26.96 1.01
C THR A 317 -8.85 -26.21 0.97
N ARG A 318 -8.85 -25.04 1.58
CA ARG A 318 -7.65 -24.25 1.91
C ARG A 318 -7.71 -23.89 3.38
N LEU A 319 -6.68 -24.25 4.12
CA LEU A 319 -6.45 -23.79 5.48
C LEU A 319 -5.22 -22.88 5.47
N ALA A 320 -5.35 -21.68 6.00
CA ALA A 320 -4.28 -20.72 6.11
C ALA A 320 -4.18 -20.20 7.55
N ALA A 321 -2.97 -20.14 8.08
CA ALA A 321 -2.70 -19.61 9.42
C ALA A 321 -1.53 -18.63 9.35
N LYS A 322 -1.63 -17.57 10.15
CA LYS A 322 -0.56 -16.57 10.31
C LYS A 322 -0.39 -16.25 11.78
N TRP A 323 0.87 -16.21 12.20
CA TRP A 323 1.29 -15.55 13.42
C TRP A 323 2.36 -14.50 13.09
N ALA A 324 2.29 -13.36 13.73
CA ALA A 324 3.26 -12.29 13.54
C ALA A 324 3.46 -11.50 14.83
N GLU A 325 4.68 -11.09 15.07
CA GLU A 325 5.09 -10.18 16.14
C GLU A 325 5.83 -8.98 15.54
N ARG A 326 5.61 -7.79 16.09
CA ARG A 326 6.25 -6.57 15.65
C ARG A 326 6.59 -5.65 16.83
N GLY A 327 7.79 -5.09 16.80
CA GLY A 327 8.20 -4.02 17.69
C GLY A 327 8.55 -2.76 16.87
N VAL A 328 8.02 -1.62 17.26
CA VAL A 328 8.31 -0.32 16.63
C VAL A 328 8.78 0.66 17.71
N ARG A 329 9.84 1.38 17.41
CA ARG A 329 10.29 2.54 18.18
C ARG A 329 10.32 3.74 17.27
N THR A 330 9.73 4.82 17.69
CA THR A 330 9.71 6.07 16.95
C THR A 330 10.28 7.19 17.80
N ASN A 331 11.05 8.05 17.16
CA ASN A 331 11.28 9.41 17.62
C ASN A 331 10.71 10.31 16.51
N HIS A 332 9.47 10.73 16.69
CA HIS A 332 8.76 11.52 15.72
C HIS A 332 8.76 12.98 16.14
N MET A 333 9.15 13.86 15.24
CA MET A 333 9.11 15.30 15.41
C MET A 333 8.36 15.91 14.25
N ILE A 334 7.57 16.91 14.53
CA ILE A 334 6.82 17.66 13.51
C ILE A 334 7.23 19.13 13.56
N ILE A 335 7.17 19.80 12.42
CA ILE A 335 7.29 21.26 12.40
C ILE A 335 5.98 21.80 12.98
N GLY A 336 6.09 22.49 14.09
CA GLY A 336 4.98 23.20 14.72
C GLY A 336 4.71 24.54 14.06
N ASN A 337 3.95 25.37 14.74
CA ASN A 337 3.61 26.72 14.27
C ASN A 337 4.84 27.64 14.21
N PRO A 338 4.88 28.59 13.28
CA PRO A 338 5.92 29.60 13.26
C PRO A 338 5.77 30.56 14.46
N PHE A 339 6.90 31.13 14.86
CA PHE A 339 6.98 32.16 15.89
C PHE A 339 7.46 33.47 15.30
N ASP A 340 7.08 34.61 15.90
CA ASP A 340 7.67 35.91 15.63
C ASP A 340 9.08 36.03 16.23
N ALA A 341 9.77 37.12 15.93
CA ALA A 341 11.10 37.40 16.46
C ALA A 341 11.13 37.54 18.01
N SER A 342 9.99 37.72 18.64
CA SER A 342 9.82 37.82 20.09
C SER A 342 9.47 36.51 20.75
N GLY A 343 9.30 35.42 19.96
CA GLY A 343 8.95 34.10 20.45
C GLY A 343 7.45 33.88 20.69
N ASN A 344 6.59 34.76 20.20
CA ASN A 344 5.14 34.57 20.28
C ASN A 344 4.67 33.77 19.05
N PRO A 345 3.66 32.89 19.19
CA PRO A 345 3.03 32.26 18.07
C PRO A 345 2.55 33.30 17.05
N ALA A 346 3.02 33.22 15.83
CA ALA A 346 2.60 34.10 14.74
C ALA A 346 1.60 33.35 13.87
N PRO A 347 0.29 33.56 14.00
CA PRO A 347 -0.67 33.04 13.05
C PRO A 347 -0.45 33.74 11.72
N VAL A 348 0.03 33.00 10.74
CA VAL A 348 0.33 33.52 9.41
C VAL A 348 -0.90 33.48 8.52
N VAL A 349 -1.82 32.59 8.81
CA VAL A 349 -3.09 32.44 8.14
C VAL A 349 -4.23 32.52 9.13
N LYS A 350 -5.29 33.22 8.79
CA LYS A 350 -6.53 33.33 9.57
C LYS A 350 -7.71 32.88 8.74
N LEU A 351 -8.71 32.35 9.41
CA LEU A 351 -9.96 32.00 8.79
C LEU A 351 -10.87 33.21 8.70
N ASN A 352 -11.30 33.58 7.50
CA ASN A 352 -12.36 34.57 7.31
C ASN A 352 -13.70 33.93 7.73
N GLN A 353 -14.24 34.40 8.85
CA GLN A 353 -15.46 33.86 9.45
C GLN A 353 -16.71 34.12 8.62
N ILE A 354 -16.64 34.99 7.60
CA ILE A 354 -17.76 35.33 6.72
C ILE A 354 -17.75 34.47 5.47
N THR A 355 -16.56 34.36 4.82
CA THR A 355 -16.43 33.64 3.55
C THR A 355 -16.08 32.16 3.72
N GLY A 356 -15.50 31.79 4.86
CA GLY A 356 -14.93 30.45 5.11
C GLY A 356 -13.62 30.21 4.36
N GLU A 357 -13.01 31.25 3.83
CA GLU A 357 -11.73 31.20 3.14
C GLU A 357 -10.58 31.48 4.11
N TRP A 358 -9.45 30.85 3.84
CA TRP A 358 -8.22 31.14 4.55
C TRP A 358 -7.50 32.28 3.88
N GLU A 359 -7.09 33.24 4.68
CA GLU A 359 -6.41 34.46 4.24
C GLU A 359 -5.09 34.63 4.96
N TRP A 360 -4.12 35.23 4.30
CA TRP A 360 -2.96 35.75 5.00
C TRP A 360 -3.37 36.95 5.85
N ASP A 361 -2.85 37.05 7.08
CA ASP A 361 -3.21 38.10 8.03
C ASP A 361 -2.75 39.52 7.61
N GLY A 362 -1.92 39.60 6.55
CA GLY A 362 -1.43 40.87 5.98
C GLY A 362 -0.34 41.55 6.83
N VAL A 363 -0.05 41.05 8.01
CA VAL A 363 0.81 41.71 9.00
C VAL A 363 2.17 41.02 9.17
N THR A 364 2.19 39.72 9.13
CA THR A 364 3.37 38.95 9.52
C THR A 364 4.12 38.40 8.32
N LYS A 365 4.82 39.25 7.55
CA LYS A 365 5.94 38.79 6.74
C LYS A 365 7.11 38.51 7.67
N ASN A 366 7.11 37.34 8.28
CA ASN A 366 8.27 36.95 9.09
C ASN A 366 9.34 36.34 8.16
N ASP A 367 10.28 37.16 7.71
CA ASP A 367 11.40 36.74 6.86
C ASP A 367 12.41 35.83 7.59
N THR A 368 12.24 35.64 8.90
CA THR A 368 13.01 34.70 9.73
C THR A 368 12.08 33.82 10.54
N PRO A 369 11.42 32.85 9.92
CA PRO A 369 10.52 31.99 10.66
C PRO A 369 11.31 31.11 11.63
N HIS A 370 11.01 31.25 12.89
CA HIS A 370 11.42 30.33 13.94
C HIS A 370 10.28 29.34 14.14
N TYR A 371 10.59 28.07 14.28
CA TYR A 371 9.60 27.02 14.43
C TYR A 371 9.84 26.21 15.70
N SER A 372 8.77 25.76 16.33
CA SER A 372 8.85 24.74 17.36
C SER A 372 8.93 23.35 16.71
N PHE A 373 9.49 22.40 17.44
CA PHE A 373 9.53 20.99 17.04
C PHE A 373 8.96 20.13 18.16
N PRO A 374 7.64 20.17 18.40
CA PRO A 374 7.04 19.18 19.26
C PRO A 374 7.27 17.79 18.72
N GLY A 375 7.51 16.86 19.60
CA GLY A 375 7.77 15.50 19.19
C GLY A 375 7.32 14.47 20.21
N GLN A 376 7.42 13.21 19.82
CA GLN A 376 7.00 12.08 20.62
C GLN A 376 7.96 10.91 20.47
N LEU A 377 8.41 10.37 21.60
CA LEU A 377 9.05 9.06 21.66
C LEU A 377 7.98 7.99 21.80
N GLY A 378 7.89 7.10 20.82
CA GLY A 378 6.87 6.05 20.80
C GLY A 378 7.47 4.65 20.88
N TRP A 379 6.75 3.75 21.53
CA TRP A 379 7.01 2.31 21.57
C TRP A 379 5.71 1.57 21.30
N LEU A 380 5.69 0.82 20.22
CA LEU A 380 4.57 -0.03 19.85
C LEU A 380 5.04 -1.47 19.79
N THR A 381 4.33 -2.36 20.47
CA THR A 381 4.50 -3.81 20.32
C THR A 381 3.17 -4.38 19.85
N SER A 382 3.19 -5.20 18.81
CA SER A 382 1.97 -5.77 18.25
C SER A 382 2.15 -7.28 18.02
N ASP A 383 1.14 -8.05 18.40
CA ASP A 383 1.01 -9.47 18.17
C ASP A 383 -0.23 -9.74 17.33
N PHE A 384 -0.12 -10.63 16.35
CA PHE A 384 -1.21 -11.00 15.45
C PHE A 384 -1.32 -12.52 15.34
N ALA A 385 -2.52 -13.03 15.40
CA ALA A 385 -2.82 -14.41 15.08
C ALA A 385 -4.07 -14.47 14.20
N ASN A 386 -3.96 -15.16 13.07
CA ASN A 386 -5.03 -15.27 12.10
C ASN A 386 -5.18 -16.73 11.66
N LEU A 387 -6.40 -17.18 11.54
CA LEU A 387 -6.76 -18.48 10.99
C LEU A 387 -7.88 -18.30 9.98
N GLN A 388 -7.79 -18.95 8.84
CA GLN A 388 -8.78 -18.95 7.79
C GLN A 388 -8.92 -20.33 7.20
N ASN A 389 -10.14 -20.77 6.98
CA ASN A 389 -10.43 -22.00 6.27
C ASN A 389 -11.54 -21.76 5.24
N ASP A 390 -11.29 -22.19 4.03
CA ASP A 390 -12.20 -22.14 2.89
C ASP A 390 -12.50 -23.55 2.39
N PHE A 391 -13.76 -23.83 2.13
CA PHE A 391 -14.24 -25.00 1.42
C PHE A 391 -14.85 -24.57 0.10
N VAL A 392 -14.40 -25.19 -1.01
CA VAL A 392 -14.88 -24.91 -2.36
C VAL A 392 -15.59 -26.15 -2.89
N PHE A 393 -16.86 -25.98 -3.16
CA PHE A 393 -17.69 -27.00 -3.82
C PHE A 393 -17.81 -26.63 -5.30
N GLU A 394 -17.38 -27.53 -6.17
CA GLU A 394 -17.46 -27.38 -7.60
C GLU A 394 -18.52 -28.33 -8.16
N HIS A 395 -19.44 -27.78 -8.92
CA HIS A 395 -20.46 -28.54 -9.61
C HIS A 395 -20.57 -28.08 -11.05
N SER A 396 -20.72 -29.03 -11.98
CA SER A 396 -20.88 -28.74 -13.40
C SER A 396 -21.84 -29.74 -14.04
N ALA A 397 -22.64 -29.25 -14.95
CA ALA A 397 -23.50 -30.02 -15.83
C ALA A 397 -23.50 -29.34 -17.21
N GLN A 398 -24.21 -29.92 -18.18
CA GLN A 398 -24.28 -29.36 -19.53
C GLN A 398 -24.81 -27.91 -19.48
N GLY A 399 -24.02 -26.99 -20.01
CA GLY A 399 -24.38 -25.57 -20.14
C GLY A 399 -24.23 -24.73 -18.88
N TRP A 400 -23.79 -25.31 -17.74
CA TRP A 400 -23.57 -24.54 -16.52
C TRP A 400 -22.49 -25.11 -15.59
N LYS A 401 -21.88 -24.24 -14.83
CA LYS A 401 -20.92 -24.55 -13.77
C LYS A 401 -21.23 -23.71 -12.56
N SER A 402 -20.92 -24.21 -11.36
CA SER A 402 -20.99 -23.42 -10.14
C SER A 402 -19.81 -23.69 -9.23
N GLN A 403 -19.42 -22.65 -8.50
CA GLN A 403 -18.47 -22.72 -7.40
C GLN A 403 -19.09 -22.08 -6.19
N THR A 404 -19.17 -22.84 -5.10
CA THR A 404 -19.66 -22.39 -3.79
C THR A 404 -18.48 -22.37 -2.84
N VAL A 405 -18.18 -21.21 -2.25
CA VAL A 405 -17.16 -21.06 -1.22
C VAL A 405 -17.87 -20.84 0.11
N VAL A 406 -17.59 -21.71 1.08
CA VAL A 406 -17.98 -21.49 2.49
C VAL A 406 -16.69 -21.31 3.26
N GLY A 407 -16.59 -20.19 3.95
CA GLY A 407 -15.37 -19.87 4.66
C GLY A 407 -15.58 -19.34 6.06
N TYR A 408 -14.55 -19.52 6.87
CA TYR A 408 -14.47 -19.03 8.24
C TYR A 408 -13.11 -18.42 8.49
N ALA A 409 -13.07 -17.22 9.12
CA ALA A 409 -11.84 -16.57 9.51
C ALA A 409 -11.91 -16.02 10.95
N ILE A 410 -10.81 -16.16 11.66
CA ILE A 410 -10.58 -15.55 12.98
C ILE A 410 -9.36 -14.65 12.87
N ASN A 411 -9.46 -13.43 13.39
CA ASN A 411 -8.34 -12.54 13.53
C ASN A 411 -8.24 -12.07 14.98
N TYR A 412 -7.03 -12.09 15.50
CA TYR A 412 -6.68 -11.55 16.80
C TYR A 412 -5.51 -10.59 16.64
N SER A 413 -5.57 -9.42 17.27
CA SER A 413 -4.42 -8.55 17.46
C SER A 413 -4.37 -8.01 18.88
N SER A 414 -3.16 -7.81 19.38
CA SER A 414 -2.90 -7.13 20.65
C SER A 414 -1.80 -6.10 20.42
N GLU A 415 -2.07 -4.86 20.76
CA GLU A 415 -1.13 -3.76 20.60
C GLU A 415 -0.93 -3.06 21.92
N LEU A 416 0.34 -2.95 22.35
CA LEU A 416 0.76 -2.12 23.47
C LEU A 416 1.42 -0.86 22.89
N ASN A 417 0.78 0.28 23.07
CA ASN A 417 1.28 1.59 22.66
C ASN A 417 1.67 2.41 23.88
N ARG A 418 2.90 2.90 23.89
CA ARG A 418 3.43 3.79 24.91
C ARG A 418 4.10 4.97 24.23
N ALA A 419 3.86 6.17 24.74
CA ALA A 419 4.49 7.36 24.21
C ALA A 419 4.85 8.35 25.31
N LYS A 420 5.90 9.13 25.07
CA LYS A 420 6.32 10.28 25.87
C LYS A 420 6.49 11.47 24.95
N ASN A 421 5.83 12.56 25.26
CA ASN A 421 6.03 13.80 24.54
C ASN A 421 7.36 14.45 24.93
N HIS A 422 7.93 15.16 24.00
CA HIS A 422 9.10 15.98 24.26
C HIS A 422 8.95 17.35 23.58
N PHE A 423 9.48 18.34 24.22
CA PHE A 423 9.47 19.71 23.74
C PHE A 423 10.91 20.18 23.55
N PRO A 424 11.28 20.69 22.37
CA PRO A 424 12.60 21.27 22.18
C PRO A 424 12.72 22.56 22.99
N SER A 425 13.93 22.85 23.43
CA SER A 425 14.26 24.13 24.07
C SER A 425 14.40 25.23 23.01
N GLY A 426 13.43 26.12 22.93
CA GLY A 426 13.47 27.35 22.15
C GLY A 426 13.08 27.20 20.68
N PRO A 427 12.87 28.33 20.02
CA PRO A 427 12.57 28.42 18.60
C PRO A 427 13.78 28.00 17.75
N TYR A 428 13.53 27.36 16.63
CA TYR A 428 14.53 26.84 15.71
C TYR A 428 14.48 27.65 14.39
N ASP A 429 15.62 28.23 13.98
CA ASP A 429 15.75 28.93 12.72
C ASP A 429 16.01 27.94 11.59
N LEU A 430 15.05 27.81 10.67
CA LEU A 430 15.14 26.90 9.53
C LEU A 430 16.07 27.43 8.43
N LYS A 431 16.36 28.73 8.36
CA LYS A 431 17.27 29.32 7.36
C LYS A 431 18.75 29.13 7.75
N ALA A 432 19.01 29.01 9.04
CA ALA A 432 20.32 28.62 9.58
C ALA A 432 20.23 27.26 10.28
N PRO A 433 19.93 26.17 9.55
CA PRO A 433 19.61 24.89 10.17
C PRO A 433 20.84 24.36 10.91
N ASN A 434 20.78 24.41 12.22
CA ASN A 434 21.71 23.67 13.05
C ASN A 434 21.25 22.21 13.07
N TYR A 435 21.90 21.37 12.25
CA TYR A 435 21.63 19.93 12.20
C TYR A 435 22.08 19.19 13.49
N THR A 436 22.57 19.92 14.47
CA THR A 436 22.73 19.38 15.82
C THR A 436 21.33 19.14 16.37
N PRO A 437 21.04 17.95 16.89
CA PRO A 437 19.74 17.66 17.48
C PRO A 437 19.39 18.71 18.52
N PRO A 438 18.18 19.30 18.49
CA PRO A 438 17.77 20.20 19.53
C PRO A 438 17.80 19.45 20.87
N THR A 439 18.31 20.09 21.91
CA THR A 439 18.12 19.59 23.25
C THR A 439 16.65 19.67 23.59
N TYR A 440 16.05 18.54 23.93
CA TYR A 440 14.65 18.46 24.30
C TYR A 440 14.48 17.80 25.66
N THR A 441 13.49 18.26 26.41
CA THR A 441 13.11 17.66 27.69
C THR A 441 12.05 16.59 27.43
N VAL A 442 12.40 15.33 27.69
CA VAL A 442 11.44 14.23 27.64
C VAL A 442 10.65 14.24 28.94
N GLN A 443 9.35 14.20 28.85
CA GLN A 443 8.48 14.10 30.02
C GLN A 443 8.81 12.82 30.81
N PRO A 444 8.91 12.91 32.17
CA PRO A 444 9.27 11.75 32.98
C PRO A 444 8.20 10.66 32.95
N ASN A 445 6.95 11.03 32.84
CA ASN A 445 5.79 10.14 32.82
C ASN A 445 5.41 9.75 31.37
N TRP A 446 4.63 8.72 31.23
CA TRP A 446 3.98 8.39 29.99
C TRP A 446 2.84 9.37 29.70
N ASP A 447 2.74 9.85 28.45
CA ASP A 447 1.59 10.64 27.96
C ASP A 447 0.55 9.73 27.31
N ASN A 448 0.97 8.55 26.90
CA ASN A 448 0.10 7.50 26.37
C ASN A 448 0.61 6.14 26.87
N HIS A 449 -0.30 5.29 27.36
CA HIS A 449 -0.01 3.91 27.75
C HIS A 449 -1.24 3.03 27.58
N ASN A 450 -1.51 2.64 26.34
CA ASN A 450 -2.72 1.93 25.97
C ASN A 450 -2.42 0.50 25.56
N VAL A 451 -3.33 -0.40 25.90
CA VAL A 451 -3.40 -1.77 25.38
C VAL A 451 -4.70 -1.91 24.60
N LEU A 452 -4.56 -2.14 23.30
CA LEU A 452 -5.68 -2.39 22.39
C LEU A 452 -5.68 -3.87 22.00
N ARG A 453 -6.79 -4.56 22.21
CA ARG A 453 -6.99 -5.95 21.80
C ARG A 453 -8.19 -6.04 20.90
N ASN A 454 -7.99 -6.55 19.69
CA ASN A 454 -9.05 -6.72 18.71
C ASN A 454 -9.24 -8.21 18.42
N ARG A 455 -10.50 -8.61 18.29
CA ARG A 455 -10.90 -9.95 17.84
C ARG A 455 -11.99 -9.80 16.80
N SER A 456 -11.85 -10.53 15.70
CA SER A 456 -12.92 -10.63 14.72
C SER A 456 -13.15 -12.08 14.31
N HIS A 457 -14.43 -12.38 14.12
CA HIS A 457 -14.90 -13.65 13.57
C HIS A 457 -15.69 -13.33 12.32
N GLN A 458 -15.40 -14.04 11.25
CA GLN A 458 -16.09 -13.91 9.98
C GLN A 458 -16.54 -15.30 9.52
N VAL A 459 -17.78 -15.40 9.12
CA VAL A 459 -18.32 -16.54 8.35
C VAL A 459 -18.86 -15.98 7.05
N TYR A 460 -18.55 -16.61 5.94
CA TYR A 460 -19.01 -16.14 4.64
C TYR A 460 -19.38 -17.27 3.70
N LEU A 461 -20.31 -16.92 2.83
CA LEU A 461 -20.71 -17.71 1.68
C LEU A 461 -20.44 -16.87 0.43
N TYR A 462 -19.80 -17.45 -0.58
CA TYR A 462 -19.67 -16.85 -1.90
C TYR A 462 -20.08 -17.89 -2.94
N GLN A 463 -20.92 -17.48 -3.87
CA GLN A 463 -21.48 -18.31 -4.91
C GLN A 463 -21.23 -17.70 -6.27
N VAL A 464 -20.76 -18.51 -7.21
CA VAL A 464 -20.65 -18.15 -8.63
C VAL A 464 -21.40 -19.20 -9.47
N PHE A 465 -22.21 -18.73 -10.40
CA PHE A 465 -22.84 -19.53 -11.44
C PHE A 465 -22.36 -19.04 -12.80
N ASN A 466 -21.83 -19.93 -13.60
CA ASN A 466 -21.54 -19.71 -14.99
C ASN A 466 -22.61 -20.46 -15.81
N LEU A 467 -23.40 -19.75 -16.55
CA LEU A 467 -24.58 -20.24 -17.26
C LEU A 467 -24.41 -20.04 -18.77
N PHE A 468 -25.12 -20.86 -19.55
CA PHE A 468 -25.17 -20.77 -21.02
C PHE A 468 -23.75 -20.82 -21.64
N ASP A 469 -22.96 -21.83 -21.26
CA ASP A 469 -21.59 -22.00 -21.69
C ASP A 469 -20.71 -20.75 -21.43
N ASP A 470 -20.76 -20.28 -20.18
CA ASP A 470 -20.02 -19.12 -19.65
C ASP A 470 -20.47 -17.75 -20.24
N ARG A 471 -21.62 -17.66 -20.93
CA ARG A 471 -22.14 -16.37 -21.42
C ARG A 471 -22.69 -15.46 -20.33
N LEU A 472 -23.23 -16.04 -19.27
CA LEU A 472 -23.77 -15.31 -18.14
C LEU A 472 -23.11 -15.79 -16.86
N VAL A 473 -22.47 -14.89 -16.14
CA VAL A 473 -21.89 -15.15 -14.82
C VAL A 473 -22.69 -14.38 -13.76
N LEU A 474 -23.24 -15.11 -12.80
CA LEU A 474 -23.90 -14.53 -11.63
C LEU A 474 -23.06 -14.80 -10.41
N SER A 475 -22.81 -13.79 -9.60
CA SER A 475 -22.09 -13.96 -8.34
C SER A 475 -22.84 -13.30 -7.19
N GLY A 476 -22.70 -13.86 -6.01
CA GLY A 476 -23.24 -13.27 -4.79
C GLY A 476 -22.48 -13.74 -3.57
N SER A 477 -22.44 -12.90 -2.56
CA SER A 477 -21.86 -13.27 -1.26
C SER A 477 -22.66 -12.73 -0.10
N LEU A 478 -22.50 -13.39 1.03
CA LEU A 478 -22.97 -12.94 2.33
C LEU A 478 -21.88 -13.17 3.35
N SER A 479 -21.45 -12.11 4.04
CA SER A 479 -20.43 -12.18 5.08
C SER A 479 -21.00 -11.70 6.40
N GLN A 480 -21.05 -12.59 7.40
CA GLN A 480 -21.40 -12.25 8.78
C GLN A 480 -20.13 -12.00 9.57
N ASN A 481 -20.01 -10.82 10.15
CA ASN A 481 -18.83 -10.38 10.88
C ASN A 481 -19.21 -10.03 12.32
N ARG A 482 -18.39 -10.49 13.26
CA ARG A 482 -18.46 -10.10 14.67
C ARG A 482 -17.12 -9.55 15.08
N TYR A 483 -17.14 -8.40 15.67
CA TYR A 483 -15.96 -7.67 16.11
C TYR A 483 -16.05 -7.33 17.59
N SER A 484 -14.93 -7.45 18.29
CA SER A 484 -14.77 -6.91 19.65
C SER A 484 -13.42 -6.23 19.78
N SER A 485 -13.42 -5.07 20.40
CA SER A 485 -12.23 -4.29 20.73
C SER A 485 -12.24 -3.99 22.21
N ASP A 486 -11.13 -4.28 22.87
CA ASP A 486 -10.88 -3.92 24.26
C ASP A 486 -9.76 -2.88 24.29
N ASN A 487 -10.09 -1.63 24.60
CA ASN A 487 -9.10 -0.57 24.77
C ASN A 487 -8.95 -0.27 26.29
N LYS A 488 -7.76 -0.51 26.80
CA LYS A 488 -7.38 -0.23 28.18
C LYS A 488 -6.35 0.89 28.21
N ASP A 489 -6.73 2.03 28.74
CA ASP A 489 -5.78 3.09 29.10
C ASP A 489 -5.25 2.85 30.51
N ASN A 490 -3.95 2.60 30.59
CA ASN A 490 -3.29 2.33 31.89
C ASN A 490 -2.98 3.59 32.67
N LEU A 491 -3.09 4.80 32.08
CA LEU A 491 -2.87 6.07 32.75
C LEU A 491 -4.11 6.53 33.50
N SER A 492 -5.25 6.50 32.85
CA SER A 492 -6.54 6.88 33.44
C SER A 492 -7.26 5.70 34.10
N ALA A 493 -6.70 4.47 33.99
CA ALA A 493 -7.34 3.23 34.41
C ALA A 493 -8.73 2.99 33.77
N THR A 494 -8.99 3.63 32.65
CA THR A 494 -10.24 3.44 31.91
C THR A 494 -10.21 2.19 31.05
N TYR A 495 -11.37 1.56 30.90
CA TYR A 495 -11.56 0.40 30.05
C TYR A 495 -12.79 0.62 29.18
N ALA A 496 -12.58 0.59 27.88
CA ALA A 496 -13.63 0.82 26.88
C ALA A 496 -13.77 -0.40 25.97
N PRO A 497 -14.61 -1.39 26.33
CA PRO A 497 -14.91 -2.51 25.45
C PRO A 497 -15.96 -2.09 24.42
N GLU A 498 -15.74 -2.50 23.18
CA GLU A 498 -16.64 -2.27 22.06
C GLU A 498 -16.97 -3.57 21.36
N LYS A 499 -18.19 -3.67 20.88
CA LYS A 499 -18.64 -4.80 20.07
C LYS A 499 -19.47 -4.29 18.91
N ALA A 500 -19.29 -4.91 17.77
CA ALA A 500 -20.13 -4.63 16.59
C ALA A 500 -20.35 -5.92 15.79
N GLU A 501 -21.47 -5.96 15.10
CA GLU A 501 -21.82 -7.05 14.19
C GLU A 501 -22.31 -6.45 12.88
N ALA A 502 -21.90 -7.06 11.75
CA ALA A 502 -22.33 -6.63 10.43
C ALA A 502 -22.62 -7.83 9.54
N THR A 503 -23.70 -7.72 8.77
CA THR A 503 -24.04 -8.65 7.69
C THR A 503 -23.88 -7.92 6.38
N LEU A 504 -22.92 -8.34 5.56
CA LEU A 504 -22.45 -7.61 4.40
C LEU A 504 -22.72 -8.42 3.13
N PRO A 505 -23.73 -8.05 2.33
CA PRO A 505 -24.04 -8.69 1.07
C PRO A 505 -23.16 -8.14 -0.06
N SER A 506 -22.96 -8.95 -1.10
CA SER A 506 -22.57 -8.49 -2.43
C SER A 506 -23.29 -9.30 -3.50
N ALA A 507 -23.48 -8.71 -4.65
CA ALA A 507 -24.08 -9.37 -5.81
C ALA A 507 -23.53 -8.78 -7.10
N GLY A 508 -23.51 -9.59 -8.15
CA GLY A 508 -23.07 -9.08 -9.44
C GLY A 508 -23.42 -10.00 -10.60
N ILE A 509 -23.40 -9.41 -11.77
CA ILE A 509 -23.69 -10.05 -13.03
C ILE A 509 -22.64 -9.66 -14.06
N VAL A 510 -22.18 -10.63 -14.82
CA VAL A 510 -21.37 -10.43 -16.04
C VAL A 510 -22.09 -11.05 -17.21
N TYR A 511 -22.28 -10.28 -18.26
CA TYR A 511 -22.84 -10.76 -19.53
C TYR A 511 -21.77 -10.65 -20.61
N LYS A 512 -21.37 -11.80 -21.17
CA LYS A 512 -20.42 -11.87 -22.29
C LYS A 512 -21.19 -11.74 -23.60
N ILE A 513 -21.10 -10.57 -24.22
CA ILE A 513 -21.67 -10.32 -25.56
C ILE A 513 -20.99 -11.25 -26.55
N THR A 514 -19.64 -11.32 -26.46
CA THR A 514 -18.79 -12.30 -27.11
C THR A 514 -17.78 -12.83 -26.08
N PRO A 515 -17.00 -13.88 -26.35
CA PRO A 515 -15.92 -14.31 -25.44
C PRO A 515 -14.89 -13.23 -25.13
N GLU A 516 -14.78 -12.22 -26.02
CA GLU A 516 -13.82 -11.12 -25.90
C GLU A 516 -14.42 -9.86 -25.27
N VAL A 517 -15.75 -9.75 -25.15
CA VAL A 517 -16.45 -8.55 -24.71
C VAL A 517 -17.41 -8.87 -23.59
N SER A 518 -17.17 -8.33 -22.39
CA SER A 518 -18.04 -8.53 -21.23
C SER A 518 -18.55 -7.19 -20.69
N LEU A 519 -19.83 -7.13 -20.40
CA LEU A 519 -20.44 -6.09 -19.56
C LEU A 519 -20.67 -6.65 -18.16
N TYR A 520 -20.41 -5.85 -17.14
CA TYR A 520 -20.69 -6.27 -15.77
C TYR A 520 -21.34 -5.18 -14.96
N TYR A 521 -22.07 -5.62 -13.94
CA TYR A 521 -22.56 -4.79 -12.84
C TYR A 521 -22.24 -5.49 -11.53
N GLY A 522 -21.77 -4.73 -10.55
CA GLY A 522 -21.48 -5.21 -9.20
C GLY A 522 -22.04 -4.29 -8.14
N TYR A 523 -22.61 -4.89 -7.11
CA TYR A 523 -23.01 -4.26 -5.86
C TYR A 523 -22.21 -4.88 -4.71
N SER A 524 -21.65 -4.07 -3.82
CA SER A 524 -20.92 -4.56 -2.67
C SER A 524 -21.06 -3.65 -1.46
N GLU A 525 -21.10 -4.27 -0.29
CA GLU A 525 -21.12 -3.58 0.99
C GLU A 525 -19.90 -3.92 1.83
N GLN A 526 -19.54 -3.00 2.70
CA GLN A 526 -18.51 -3.13 3.70
C GLN A 526 -18.82 -2.23 4.90
N GLU A 527 -18.30 -2.56 6.06
CA GLU A 527 -18.49 -1.76 7.25
C GLU A 527 -17.19 -1.66 8.02
N ILE A 528 -16.72 -0.44 8.27
CA ILE A 528 -15.61 -0.21 9.17
C ILE A 528 -16.17 -0.29 10.58
N LEU A 529 -15.83 -1.38 11.28
CA LEU A 529 -16.26 -1.63 12.64
C LEU A 529 -15.28 -0.94 13.59
N GLY A 530 -15.77 0.09 14.25
CA GLY A 530 -15.32 0.66 15.50
C GLY A 530 -13.85 0.65 15.90
N VAL A 531 -12.90 0.93 15.02
CA VAL A 531 -11.55 1.25 15.47
C VAL A 531 -11.42 2.75 15.51
N ALA A 532 -11.24 3.33 16.70
CA ALA A 532 -10.74 4.68 16.81
C ALA A 532 -9.43 4.75 16.02
N ILE A 533 -9.44 5.43 14.89
CA ILE A 533 -8.19 5.79 14.23
C ILE A 533 -7.45 6.67 15.26
N PRO A 534 -6.14 6.47 15.50
CA PRO A 534 -5.43 7.16 16.57
C PRO A 534 -5.55 8.69 16.58
N PHE A 535 -6.05 9.27 15.50
CA PHE A 535 -6.26 10.71 15.32
C PHE A 535 -7.74 11.15 15.36
N GLU A 536 -8.72 10.22 15.48
CA GLU A 536 -10.13 10.55 15.62
C GLU A 536 -10.54 10.43 17.09
N LEU A 537 -10.72 11.55 17.76
CA LEU A 537 -11.13 11.67 19.17
C LEU A 537 -12.61 11.35 19.44
N VAL A 538 -13.25 10.48 18.62
CA VAL A 538 -14.68 10.29 18.64
C VAL A 538 -15.04 8.82 18.88
N PRO A 539 -16.12 8.52 19.62
CA PRO A 539 -16.59 7.16 19.89
C PRO A 539 -16.74 6.36 18.61
N SER A 540 -16.28 5.11 18.64
CA SER A 540 -16.37 4.20 17.51
C SER A 540 -17.82 3.92 17.16
N HIS A 541 -18.21 4.37 15.98
CA HIS A 541 -19.46 3.99 15.36
C HIS A 541 -19.16 3.23 14.09
N THR A 542 -19.99 2.26 13.77
CA THR A 542 -19.91 1.56 12.49
C THR A 542 -20.12 2.55 11.35
N ARG A 543 -19.33 2.39 10.28
CA ARG A 543 -19.38 3.22 9.07
C ARG A 543 -19.72 2.32 7.89
N PRO A 544 -21.01 2.16 7.58
CA PRO A 544 -21.41 1.38 6.43
C PRO A 544 -20.97 2.05 5.14
N THR A 545 -20.55 1.23 4.21
CA THR A 545 -20.14 1.64 2.88
C THR A 545 -20.80 0.76 1.86
N ARG A 546 -21.34 1.34 0.79
CA ARG A 546 -21.91 0.63 -0.35
C ARG A 546 -21.36 1.16 -1.66
N GLN A 547 -21.24 0.28 -2.64
CA GLN A 547 -20.78 0.61 -3.98
C GLN A 547 -21.70 0.01 -5.03
N HIS A 548 -21.93 0.80 -6.07
CA HIS A 548 -22.41 0.34 -7.37
C HIS A 548 -21.31 0.52 -8.39
N GLU A 549 -21.06 -0.50 -9.19
CA GLU A 549 -20.06 -0.45 -10.24
C GLU A 549 -20.61 -1.07 -11.52
N VAL A 550 -20.43 -0.37 -12.64
CA VAL A 550 -20.77 -0.85 -13.98
C VAL A 550 -19.51 -0.77 -14.83
N GLY A 551 -19.25 -1.79 -15.65
CA GLY A 551 -18.07 -1.73 -16.49
C GLY A 551 -18.12 -2.63 -17.72
N LEU A 552 -17.19 -2.33 -18.61
CA LEU A 552 -16.92 -3.04 -19.86
C LEU A 552 -15.51 -3.62 -19.80
N ARG A 553 -15.35 -4.90 -20.15
CA ARG A 553 -14.06 -5.54 -20.32
C ARG A 553 -13.90 -6.06 -21.73
N LEU A 554 -12.72 -5.84 -22.26
CA LEU A 554 -12.35 -6.28 -23.60
C LEU A 554 -11.08 -7.13 -23.52
N ARG A 555 -11.07 -8.26 -24.22
CA ARG A 555 -9.91 -9.12 -24.41
C ARG A 555 -9.71 -9.37 -25.90
N LEU A 556 -9.05 -8.45 -26.57
CA LEU A 556 -8.97 -8.39 -28.03
C LEU A 556 -7.63 -8.92 -28.56
N PHE A 557 -7.57 -9.17 -29.88
CA PHE A 557 -6.37 -9.60 -30.59
C PHE A 557 -5.77 -10.89 -30.02
N ASP A 558 -6.57 -11.94 -29.90
CA ASP A 558 -6.19 -13.22 -29.29
C ASP A 558 -5.65 -13.07 -27.85
N GLY A 559 -6.26 -12.15 -27.09
CA GLY A 559 -5.88 -11.87 -25.71
C GLY A 559 -4.66 -10.96 -25.53
N LYS A 560 -4.09 -10.42 -26.61
CA LYS A 560 -2.94 -9.51 -26.54
C LYS A 560 -3.28 -8.13 -25.96
N LEU A 561 -4.53 -7.72 -26.00
CA LEU A 561 -5.05 -6.52 -25.38
C LEU A 561 -6.12 -6.87 -24.36
N TYR A 562 -5.90 -6.48 -23.12
CA TYR A 562 -6.91 -6.51 -22.07
C TYR A 562 -7.23 -5.07 -21.66
N THR A 563 -8.52 -4.72 -21.56
CA THR A 563 -8.97 -3.38 -21.23
C THR A 563 -10.16 -3.46 -20.28
N THR A 564 -10.19 -2.57 -19.30
CA THR A 564 -11.34 -2.36 -18.40
C THR A 564 -11.72 -0.88 -18.42
N LEU A 565 -12.98 -0.59 -18.66
CA LEU A 565 -13.61 0.72 -18.43
C LEU A 565 -14.68 0.52 -17.36
N ALA A 566 -14.62 1.27 -16.29
CA ALA A 566 -15.56 1.17 -15.17
C ALA A 566 -16.08 2.55 -14.75
N TYR A 567 -17.34 2.59 -14.37
CA TYR A 567 -17.93 3.69 -13.60
C TYR A 567 -18.28 3.16 -12.21
N PHE A 568 -17.87 3.87 -11.18
CA PHE A 568 -18.16 3.52 -9.80
C PHE A 568 -18.87 4.65 -9.06
N ASP A 569 -19.70 4.28 -8.10
CA ASP A 569 -20.35 5.17 -7.15
C ASP A 569 -20.29 4.54 -5.75
N ILE A 570 -19.51 5.16 -4.86
CA ILE A 570 -19.27 4.72 -3.49
C ILE A 570 -19.88 5.72 -2.54
N LEU A 571 -20.69 5.24 -1.61
CA LEU A 571 -21.20 6.02 -0.49
C LEU A 571 -20.71 5.42 0.82
N GLN A 572 -20.01 6.22 1.63
CA GLN A 572 -19.66 5.92 3.02
C GLN A 572 -20.46 6.83 3.93
N GLU A 573 -21.25 6.23 4.82
CA GLU A 573 -22.13 6.95 5.74
C GLU A 573 -21.46 7.13 7.11
N GLY A 574 -21.88 8.18 7.83
CA GLY A 574 -21.59 8.37 9.23
C GLY A 574 -20.13 8.67 9.57
N ILE A 575 -19.42 9.38 8.71
CA ILE A 575 -18.03 9.83 8.98
C ILE A 575 -18.07 10.97 9.98
N TRP A 576 -17.21 10.90 10.99
CA TRP A 576 -17.01 12.01 11.89
C TRP A 576 -15.98 12.99 11.34
N LYS A 577 -16.29 14.27 11.40
CA LYS A 577 -15.40 15.38 11.14
C LYS A 577 -15.06 16.08 12.45
N GLY A 578 -13.80 16.08 12.83
CA GLY A 578 -13.28 16.92 13.91
C GLY A 578 -12.96 18.33 13.40
N ASP A 579 -13.12 19.33 14.26
CA ASP A 579 -12.66 20.67 13.97
C ASP A 579 -11.15 20.77 14.22
N THR A 580 -10.41 21.03 13.15
CA THR A 580 -8.95 21.19 13.21
C THR A 580 -8.51 22.62 12.90
N SER A 581 -9.46 23.54 12.72
CA SER A 581 -9.16 24.96 12.41
C SER A 581 -8.26 25.62 13.47
N SER A 582 -8.39 25.23 14.73
CA SER A 582 -7.55 25.74 15.83
C SER A 582 -6.07 25.34 15.74
N PHE A 583 -5.69 24.37 14.90
CA PHE A 583 -4.29 24.06 14.64
C PHE A 583 -3.60 25.12 13.79
N LEU A 584 -4.36 25.80 12.92
CA LEU A 584 -3.86 26.84 12.03
C LEU A 584 -4.10 28.25 12.59
N ASP A 585 -5.25 28.45 13.20
CA ASP A 585 -5.64 29.69 13.87
C ASP A 585 -6.09 29.39 15.30
N PRO A 586 -5.25 29.66 16.33
CA PRO A 586 -5.62 29.42 17.73
C PRO A 586 -6.86 30.18 18.20
N ASN A 587 -7.24 31.24 17.49
CA ASN A 587 -8.42 32.05 17.80
C ASN A 587 -9.67 31.58 17.07
N ALA A 588 -9.56 30.59 16.17
CA ALA A 588 -10.71 30.01 15.51
C ALA A 588 -11.65 29.37 16.53
N PRO A 589 -12.96 29.55 16.40
CA PRO A 589 -13.94 28.91 17.30
C PRO A 589 -13.85 27.39 17.18
N LYS A 590 -13.74 26.69 18.31
CA LYS A 590 -13.80 25.24 18.37
C LYS A 590 -15.22 24.75 18.15
N LEU A 591 -15.43 23.96 17.11
CA LEU A 591 -16.72 23.37 16.81
C LEU A 591 -16.83 21.93 17.33
N PRO A 592 -18.03 21.49 17.70
CA PRO A 592 -18.25 20.08 18.02
C PRO A 592 -18.05 19.21 16.75
N PRO A 593 -17.58 17.97 16.92
CA PRO A 593 -17.47 17.05 15.80
C PRO A 593 -18.82 16.84 15.11
N LEU A 594 -18.82 16.87 13.78
CA LEU A 594 -20.00 16.69 12.96
C LEU A 594 -20.02 15.32 12.31
N ARG A 595 -21.22 14.78 12.11
CA ARG A 595 -21.41 13.54 11.35
C ARG A 595 -21.83 13.88 9.93
N THR A 596 -21.15 13.30 8.95
CA THR A 596 -21.39 13.54 7.52
C THR A 596 -21.27 12.24 6.75
N ASP A 597 -21.73 12.22 5.51
CA ASP A 597 -21.50 11.12 4.58
C ASP A 597 -20.50 11.57 3.52
N ARG A 598 -19.84 10.60 2.89
CA ARG A 598 -18.89 10.84 1.81
C ARG A 598 -19.25 10.03 0.59
N THR A 599 -19.35 10.69 -0.55
CA THR A 599 -19.50 10.06 -1.85
C THR A 599 -18.20 10.12 -2.62
N SER A 600 -17.89 9.07 -3.37
CA SER A 600 -16.82 9.07 -4.38
C SER A 600 -17.35 8.37 -5.62
N LYS A 601 -17.35 9.07 -6.77
CA LYS A 601 -17.89 8.57 -8.02
C LYS A 601 -17.10 9.04 -9.23
N GLY A 602 -16.94 8.19 -10.22
CA GLY A 602 -16.20 8.56 -11.43
C GLY A 602 -15.89 7.38 -12.33
N PHE A 603 -14.99 7.65 -13.29
CA PHE A 603 -14.58 6.71 -14.31
C PHE A 603 -13.14 6.26 -14.12
N GLU A 604 -12.89 5.01 -14.42
CA GLU A 604 -11.58 4.40 -14.49
C GLU A 604 -11.39 3.67 -15.81
N PHE A 605 -10.22 3.83 -16.40
CA PHE A 605 -9.79 3.12 -17.59
C PHE A 605 -8.44 2.48 -17.33
N GLU A 606 -8.31 1.19 -17.64
CA GLU A 606 -7.05 0.46 -17.58
C GLU A 606 -6.88 -0.40 -18.83
N PHE A 607 -5.65 -0.53 -19.28
CA PHE A 607 -5.32 -1.47 -20.32
C PHE A 607 -3.94 -2.09 -20.12
N ALA A 608 -3.79 -3.32 -20.61
CA ALA A 608 -2.51 -4.01 -20.82
C ALA A 608 -2.47 -4.53 -22.26
N TRP A 609 -1.42 -4.18 -22.99
CA TRP A 609 -1.28 -4.51 -24.39
C TRP A 609 0.10 -5.05 -24.70
N SER A 610 0.14 -6.26 -25.27
CA SER A 610 1.36 -6.93 -25.71
C SER A 610 1.18 -7.42 -27.16
N PRO A 611 1.23 -6.48 -28.15
CA PRO A 611 0.99 -6.82 -29.57
C PRO A 611 2.00 -7.83 -30.10
N THR A 612 3.21 -7.82 -29.56
CA THR A 612 4.28 -8.75 -29.89
C THR A 612 4.94 -9.28 -28.63
N LYS A 613 5.71 -10.35 -28.72
CA LYS A 613 6.51 -10.88 -27.60
C LYS A 613 7.55 -9.87 -27.09
N ASN A 614 7.90 -8.90 -27.90
CA ASN A 614 8.96 -7.93 -27.66
C ASN A 614 8.47 -6.62 -27.07
N PHE A 615 7.19 -6.27 -27.22
CA PHE A 615 6.61 -5.01 -26.78
C PHE A 615 5.45 -5.26 -25.80
N SER A 616 5.50 -4.60 -24.67
CA SER A 616 4.42 -4.61 -23.68
C SER A 616 4.19 -3.21 -23.14
N VAL A 617 2.94 -2.82 -22.98
CA VAL A 617 2.53 -1.55 -22.40
C VAL A 617 1.34 -1.74 -21.46
N ILE A 618 1.35 -1.04 -20.34
CA ILE A 618 0.18 -0.86 -19.48
C ILE A 618 -0.13 0.61 -19.34
N GLY A 619 -1.40 0.93 -19.12
CA GLY A 619 -1.81 2.30 -18.86
C GLY A 619 -3.10 2.36 -18.06
N SER A 620 -3.25 3.48 -17.36
CA SER A 620 -4.40 3.79 -16.53
C SER A 620 -4.78 5.25 -16.63
N TYR A 621 -6.06 5.53 -16.49
CA TYR A 621 -6.63 6.87 -16.36
C TYR A 621 -7.80 6.84 -15.38
N THR A 622 -7.93 7.88 -14.57
CA THR A 622 -9.03 8.06 -13.63
C THR A 622 -9.47 9.51 -13.62
N ASP A 623 -10.78 9.71 -13.63
CA ASP A 623 -11.42 11.00 -13.37
C ASP A 623 -12.62 10.77 -12.46
N PHE A 624 -12.58 11.32 -11.25
CA PHE A 624 -13.61 11.12 -10.25
C PHE A 624 -13.78 12.35 -9.36
N GLU A 625 -14.87 12.37 -8.62
CA GLU A 625 -15.13 13.33 -7.56
C GLU A 625 -15.26 12.63 -6.23
N SER A 626 -14.64 13.19 -5.17
CA SER A 626 -14.83 12.71 -3.79
C SER A 626 -15.24 13.88 -2.90
N ARG A 627 -16.48 13.86 -2.41
CA ARG A 627 -17.11 14.94 -1.65
C ARG A 627 -17.89 14.41 -0.46
N ASP A 628 -17.98 15.24 0.56
CA ASP A 628 -18.95 15.00 1.63
C ASP A 628 -20.27 15.74 1.36
N ASN A 629 -21.22 15.64 2.30
CA ASN A 629 -22.54 16.28 2.20
C ASN A 629 -22.44 17.81 2.07
N ASP A 630 -21.32 18.40 2.46
CA ASP A 630 -21.04 19.81 2.36
C ASP A 630 -20.27 20.15 1.08
N ASN A 631 -20.11 19.16 0.19
CA ASN A 631 -19.33 19.24 -1.04
C ASN A 631 -17.83 19.57 -0.80
N MET A 632 -17.29 19.27 0.41
CA MET A 632 -15.87 19.47 0.72
C MET A 632 -14.98 18.43 0.03
N VAL A 633 -13.81 18.86 -0.41
CA VAL A 633 -12.76 17.99 -0.92
C VAL A 633 -11.89 17.44 0.24
N TYR A 634 -11.25 16.33 0.02
CA TYR A 634 -10.36 15.74 1.01
C TYR A 634 -8.89 16.01 0.66
N SER A 635 -8.05 16.23 1.69
CA SER A 635 -6.63 16.52 1.53
C SER A 635 -5.90 15.39 0.79
N ASN A 636 -4.91 15.77 0.00
CA ASN A 636 -4.09 14.87 -0.80
C ASN A 636 -4.86 13.95 -1.78
N THR A 637 -6.16 14.21 -2.02
CA THR A 637 -6.99 13.44 -2.96
C THR A 637 -6.92 14.08 -4.34
N ALA A 638 -6.13 13.48 -5.23
CA ALA A 638 -6.10 13.88 -6.63
C ALA A 638 -7.24 13.19 -7.39
N GLU A 639 -8.12 13.98 -7.99
CA GLU A 639 -9.32 13.50 -8.70
C GLU A 639 -9.03 13.08 -10.14
N ARG A 640 -7.89 13.50 -10.71
CA ARG A 640 -7.41 13.09 -12.02
C ARG A 640 -6.05 12.46 -11.91
N LEU A 641 -5.94 11.24 -12.41
CA LEU A 641 -4.74 10.44 -12.37
C LEU A 641 -4.51 9.78 -13.72
N ALA A 642 -3.26 9.64 -14.13
CA ALA A 642 -2.90 8.83 -15.28
C ALA A 642 -1.54 8.17 -15.07
N GLY A 643 -1.38 6.98 -15.60
CA GLY A 643 -0.13 6.24 -15.61
C GLY A 643 0.04 5.49 -16.93
N ILE A 644 1.25 5.45 -17.45
CA ILE A 644 1.60 4.63 -18.60
C ILE A 644 3.04 4.12 -18.44
N TRP A 645 3.24 2.86 -18.75
CA TRP A 645 4.57 2.24 -18.80
C TRP A 645 4.65 1.31 -20.00
N GLY A 646 5.66 1.50 -20.84
CA GLY A 646 5.93 0.65 -21.98
C GLY A 646 7.34 0.09 -21.96
N SER A 647 7.53 -1.13 -22.40
CA SER A 647 8.85 -1.74 -22.58
C SER A 647 8.99 -2.44 -23.92
N TYR A 648 10.20 -2.40 -24.46
CA TYR A 648 10.58 -3.08 -25.69
C TYR A 648 11.84 -3.89 -25.48
N SER A 649 11.79 -5.20 -25.76
CA SER A 649 12.93 -6.10 -25.76
C SER A 649 13.38 -6.33 -27.19
N PHE A 650 14.62 -6.00 -27.50
CA PHE A 650 15.18 -6.21 -28.85
C PHE A 650 15.25 -7.71 -29.17
N SER A 651 15.21 -8.03 -30.46
CA SER A 651 15.25 -9.42 -30.94
C SER A 651 16.46 -10.17 -30.39
N GLU A 652 16.32 -11.48 -30.20
CA GLU A 652 17.42 -12.37 -29.79
C GLU A 652 18.51 -12.46 -30.87
N THR A 653 18.25 -11.96 -32.06
CA THR A 653 19.21 -11.87 -33.18
C THR A 653 19.50 -10.40 -33.49
N GLY A 654 20.72 -10.12 -33.96
CA GLY A 654 21.14 -8.79 -34.34
C GLY A 654 22.05 -8.08 -33.32
N PRO A 655 22.48 -6.84 -33.62
CA PRO A 655 23.49 -6.11 -32.81
C PRO A 655 22.97 -5.66 -31.43
N LEU A 656 21.67 -5.53 -31.26
CA LEU A 656 21.02 -5.11 -29.99
C LEU A 656 20.42 -6.29 -29.21
N ARG A 657 20.79 -7.53 -29.56
CA ARG A 657 20.30 -8.71 -28.82
C ARG A 657 20.58 -8.58 -27.33
N GLY A 658 19.61 -8.94 -26.51
CA GLY A 658 19.74 -8.88 -25.06
C GLY A 658 19.46 -7.51 -24.45
N LEU A 659 19.28 -6.45 -25.26
CA LEU A 659 18.87 -5.13 -24.82
C LEU A 659 17.35 -5.09 -24.64
N SER A 660 16.90 -4.50 -23.53
CA SER A 660 15.49 -4.10 -23.34
C SER A 660 15.47 -2.67 -22.78
N VAL A 661 14.52 -1.89 -23.25
CA VAL A 661 14.30 -0.50 -22.80
C VAL A 661 12.88 -0.31 -22.36
N GLY A 662 12.66 0.55 -21.37
CA GLY A 662 11.34 0.92 -20.89
C GLY A 662 11.26 2.40 -20.58
N LEU A 663 10.06 2.94 -20.76
CA LEU A 663 9.72 4.33 -20.47
C LEU A 663 8.33 4.40 -19.87
N GLY A 664 8.17 5.21 -18.84
CA GLY A 664 6.89 5.45 -18.20
C GLY A 664 6.69 6.87 -17.77
N ALA A 665 5.44 7.24 -17.60
CA ALA A 665 5.02 8.52 -17.06
C ALA A 665 3.84 8.31 -16.12
N SER A 666 3.80 9.10 -15.03
CA SER A 666 2.67 9.17 -14.12
C SER A 666 2.28 10.63 -13.89
N TYR A 667 0.99 10.91 -13.99
CA TYR A 667 0.38 12.22 -13.77
C TYR A 667 -0.50 12.19 -12.53
N VAL A 668 -0.36 13.20 -11.70
CA VAL A 668 -1.21 13.46 -10.53
C VAL A 668 -1.78 14.85 -10.66
N GLY A 669 -3.10 14.98 -10.64
CA GLY A 669 -3.83 16.23 -10.76
C GLY A 669 -3.64 17.16 -9.56
N GLU A 670 -4.12 18.37 -9.70
CA GLU A 670 -4.22 19.32 -8.60
C GLU A 670 -5.10 18.75 -7.49
N ARG A 671 -4.74 19.03 -6.24
CA ARG A 671 -5.43 18.49 -5.06
C ARG A 671 -5.31 19.42 -3.86
N ALA A 672 -6.28 19.34 -2.96
CA ALA A 672 -6.18 20.06 -1.69
C ALA A 672 -4.96 19.58 -0.90
N GLY A 673 -4.13 20.49 -0.43
CA GLY A 673 -2.96 20.16 0.40
C GLY A 673 -3.33 19.96 1.86
N ASP A 674 -4.20 20.83 2.35
CA ASP A 674 -4.77 20.73 3.69
C ASP A 674 -6.27 21.05 3.63
N THR A 675 -7.08 20.21 4.21
CA THR A 675 -8.53 20.40 4.30
C THR A 675 -8.97 20.30 5.74
N GLN A 676 -9.37 21.43 6.25
CA GLN A 676 -10.02 21.51 7.54
C GLN A 676 -11.52 21.28 7.31
N GLY A 677 -11.94 20.04 7.41
CA GLY A 677 -13.29 19.60 7.00
C GLY A 677 -14.43 20.06 7.89
N THR A 678 -14.41 21.27 8.41
CA THR A 678 -15.36 21.73 9.41
C THR A 678 -16.08 22.99 9.01
N TYR A 679 -17.29 23.14 9.58
CA TYR A 679 -18.01 24.40 9.60
C TYR A 679 -17.42 25.31 10.65
N THR A 680 -17.34 26.58 10.35
CA THR A 680 -17.22 27.59 11.40
C THR A 680 -18.61 27.94 11.93
N THR A 681 -18.77 28.06 13.23
CA THR A 681 -19.95 28.67 13.81
C THR A 681 -19.79 30.19 13.64
N PRO A 682 -20.57 30.83 12.77
CA PRO A 682 -20.44 32.27 12.60
C PRO A 682 -20.87 32.98 13.87
N PRO A 683 -20.47 34.24 14.05
CA PRO A 683 -21.00 35.10 15.10
C PRO A 683 -22.54 35.14 15.05
N PRO A 684 -23.22 35.40 16.16
CA PRO A 684 -24.67 35.47 16.17
C PRO A 684 -25.22 36.37 15.05
N GLY A 685 -26.13 35.82 14.26
CA GLY A 685 -26.76 36.52 13.13
C GLY A 685 -26.18 36.15 11.73
N PHE A 686 -25.11 35.36 11.66
CA PHE A 686 -24.56 34.85 10.42
C PHE A 686 -24.91 33.38 10.20
N GLN A 687 -24.93 32.96 8.93
CA GLN A 687 -25.11 31.54 8.59
C GLN A 687 -23.80 30.77 8.79
N PRO A 688 -23.83 29.46 9.10
CA PRO A 688 -22.66 28.62 9.12
C PRO A 688 -21.89 28.71 7.79
N VAL A 689 -20.59 28.97 7.85
CA VAL A 689 -19.74 29.12 6.69
C VAL A 689 -18.88 27.87 6.53
N ARG A 690 -18.84 27.38 5.31
CA ARG A 690 -18.07 26.24 4.92
C ARG A 690 -16.59 26.62 4.78
N VAL A 691 -15.71 25.87 5.46
CA VAL A 691 -14.27 26.06 5.39
C VAL A 691 -13.72 25.48 4.09
N GLN A 692 -13.01 26.28 3.30
CA GLN A 692 -12.31 25.84 2.09
C GLN A 692 -10.93 25.27 2.43
N PRO A 693 -10.30 24.52 1.51
CA PRO A 693 -8.89 24.12 1.68
C PRO A 693 -8.00 25.34 1.88
N VAL A 694 -7.05 25.22 2.80
CA VAL A 694 -6.09 26.31 3.09
C VAL A 694 -5.27 26.60 1.84
N PHE A 695 -4.77 25.53 1.17
CA PHE A 695 -4.01 25.66 -0.07
C PHE A 695 -4.21 24.43 -0.96
N TRP A 696 -3.81 24.56 -2.22
CA TRP A 696 -3.87 23.52 -3.23
C TRP A 696 -2.48 23.13 -3.71
N LEU A 697 -2.18 21.85 -3.75
CA LEU A 697 -0.95 21.31 -4.32
C LEU A 697 -1.08 21.26 -5.86
N PRO A 698 -0.10 21.80 -6.59
CA PRO A 698 -0.14 21.78 -8.04
C PRO A 698 -0.04 20.37 -8.63
N SER A 699 -0.56 20.21 -9.84
CA SER A 699 -0.41 18.97 -10.61
C SER A 699 1.04 18.74 -11.02
N TYR A 700 1.41 17.48 -11.24
CA TYR A 700 2.72 17.12 -11.75
C TYR A 700 2.70 15.87 -12.63
N THR A 701 3.72 15.79 -13.50
CA THR A 701 4.03 14.57 -14.27
C THR A 701 5.47 14.15 -13.98
N VAL A 702 5.66 12.87 -13.69
CA VAL A 702 6.99 12.27 -13.49
C VAL A 702 7.26 11.27 -14.58
N VAL A 703 8.44 11.33 -15.18
CA VAL A 703 8.91 10.39 -16.21
C VAL A 703 9.99 9.50 -15.61
N GLU A 704 9.91 8.20 -15.92
CA GLU A 704 10.88 7.19 -15.48
C GLU A 704 11.33 6.36 -16.68
N ALA A 705 12.56 5.86 -16.65
CA ALA A 705 13.10 5.04 -17.71
C ALA A 705 13.90 3.87 -17.17
N ASN A 706 13.95 2.77 -17.94
CA ASN A 706 14.88 1.70 -17.70
C ASN A 706 15.62 1.29 -18.99
N ALA A 707 16.81 0.72 -18.81
CA ALA A 707 17.50 -0.03 -19.84
C ALA A 707 18.14 -1.25 -19.19
N SER A 708 17.94 -2.43 -19.75
CA SER A 708 18.58 -3.64 -19.26
C SER A 708 19.27 -4.38 -20.38
N TYR A 709 20.42 -4.96 -20.10
CA TYR A 709 21.22 -5.71 -21.05
C TYR A 709 21.57 -7.09 -20.48
N ARG A 710 21.21 -8.14 -21.20
CA ARG A 710 21.54 -9.53 -20.90
C ARG A 710 22.79 -9.94 -21.67
N PHE A 711 23.91 -10.03 -20.96
CA PHE A 711 25.21 -10.39 -21.54
C PHE A 711 25.25 -11.86 -22.01
N ASN A 712 24.63 -12.72 -21.21
CA ASN A 712 24.50 -14.16 -21.48
C ASN A 712 23.34 -14.75 -20.66
N LYS A 713 23.19 -16.06 -20.62
CA LYS A 713 22.11 -16.74 -19.87
C LYS A 713 22.14 -16.49 -18.35
N HIS A 714 23.28 -16.03 -17.81
CA HIS A 714 23.49 -15.84 -16.37
C HIS A 714 23.54 -14.37 -15.95
N TRP A 715 24.13 -13.49 -16.76
CA TRP A 715 24.41 -12.11 -16.35
C TRP A 715 23.47 -11.09 -17.04
N LYS A 716 22.88 -10.25 -16.24
CA LYS A 716 22.04 -9.12 -16.66
C LYS A 716 22.43 -7.86 -15.90
N ALA A 717 22.64 -6.74 -16.60
CA ALA A 717 22.71 -5.42 -16.00
C ALA A 717 21.40 -4.66 -16.27
N GLN A 718 20.98 -3.80 -15.35
CA GLN A 718 19.80 -2.96 -15.48
C GLN A 718 20.09 -1.59 -14.91
N LEU A 719 19.86 -0.55 -15.70
CA LEU A 719 19.85 0.84 -15.28
C LEU A 719 18.39 1.31 -15.19
N VAL A 720 17.99 1.82 -14.03
CA VAL A 720 16.69 2.45 -13.83
C VAL A 720 16.90 3.89 -13.41
N ILE A 721 16.14 4.80 -14.00
CA ILE A 721 16.21 6.23 -13.71
C ILE A 721 14.81 6.67 -13.25
N LYS A 722 14.69 6.96 -11.98
CA LYS A 722 13.49 7.59 -11.41
C LYS A 722 13.57 9.11 -11.62
N ASN A 723 12.45 9.75 -11.88
CA ASN A 723 12.38 11.19 -12.16
C ASN A 723 13.40 11.65 -13.23
N LEU A 724 13.31 11.05 -14.41
CA LEU A 724 14.24 11.26 -15.53
C LEU A 724 14.44 12.73 -15.91
N LEU A 725 13.38 13.54 -15.81
CA LEU A 725 13.38 14.95 -16.18
C LEU A 725 13.75 15.91 -15.03
N ASP A 726 14.19 15.36 -13.90
CA ASP A 726 14.53 16.12 -12.67
C ASP A 726 13.41 17.10 -12.23
N LYS A 727 12.15 16.67 -12.36
CA LYS A 727 11.00 17.49 -12.03
C LYS A 727 10.90 17.72 -10.52
N ASP A 728 10.83 18.98 -10.12
CA ASP A 728 10.46 19.35 -8.76
C ASP A 728 8.94 19.31 -8.60
N TYR A 729 8.46 18.60 -7.58
CA TYR A 729 7.05 18.56 -7.25
C TYR A 729 6.85 18.26 -5.76
N ILE A 730 5.67 18.62 -5.27
CA ILE A 730 5.23 18.29 -3.91
C ILE A 730 4.33 17.05 -4.02
N ALA A 731 4.77 15.93 -3.46
CA ALA A 731 4.04 14.66 -3.54
C ALA A 731 2.79 14.66 -2.64
N GLY A 732 2.85 15.32 -1.50
CA GLY A 732 1.76 15.47 -0.56
C GLY A 732 2.09 16.50 0.51
N ALA A 733 1.13 16.83 1.37
CA ALA A 733 1.35 17.71 2.51
C ALA A 733 0.47 17.30 3.70
N ILE A 734 0.97 17.57 4.91
CA ILE A 734 0.19 17.52 6.15
C ILE A 734 0.45 18.85 6.85
N ASN A 735 -0.60 19.61 7.12
CA ASN A 735 -0.47 21.01 7.52
C ASN A 735 0.48 21.71 6.54
N HIS A 736 1.38 22.57 6.96
CA HIS A 736 2.38 23.20 6.11
C HIS A 736 3.67 22.38 5.94
N ASN A 737 3.63 21.07 6.17
CA ASN A 737 4.75 20.16 5.97
C ASN A 737 4.58 19.39 4.67
N ALA A 738 5.46 19.65 3.72
CA ALA A 738 5.44 19.04 2.40
C ALA A 738 6.37 17.83 2.30
N MET A 739 5.96 16.90 1.48
CA MET A 739 6.82 15.85 0.96
C MET A 739 7.26 16.24 -0.43
N ILE A 740 8.53 16.53 -0.56
CA ILE A 740 9.11 16.92 -1.84
C ILE A 740 9.58 15.71 -2.65
N SER A 741 9.64 15.90 -3.95
CA SER A 741 10.16 14.92 -4.89
C SER A 741 11.62 14.56 -4.63
N THR A 742 11.97 13.29 -4.81
CA THR A 742 13.36 12.91 -5.03
C THR A 742 13.76 13.40 -6.43
N PRO A 743 14.91 14.09 -6.59
CA PRO A 743 15.42 14.51 -7.90
C PRO A 743 15.77 13.33 -8.80
N PHE A 744 16.32 13.63 -9.99
CA PHE A 744 16.89 12.62 -10.88
C PHE A 744 17.69 11.57 -10.11
N ASN A 745 17.27 10.31 -10.18
CA ASN A 745 17.80 9.24 -9.33
C ASN A 745 18.09 7.95 -10.15
N PRO A 746 19.31 7.84 -10.70
CA PRO A 746 19.74 6.64 -11.40
C PRO A 746 20.19 5.55 -10.43
N LYS A 747 19.87 4.30 -10.78
CA LYS A 747 20.30 3.09 -10.08
C LYS A 747 20.77 2.05 -11.09
N LEU A 748 21.89 1.41 -10.83
CA LEU A 748 22.48 0.35 -11.64
C LEU A 748 22.48 -0.95 -10.86
N THR A 749 21.86 -1.99 -11.40
CA THR A 749 21.80 -3.34 -10.83
C THR A 749 22.59 -4.30 -11.69
N LEU A 750 23.45 -5.10 -11.10
CA LEU A 750 24.04 -6.27 -11.71
C LEU A 750 23.43 -7.52 -11.11
N ARG A 751 22.91 -8.43 -11.94
CA ARG A 751 22.22 -9.66 -11.53
C ARG A 751 22.88 -10.88 -12.16
N TYR A 752 23.11 -11.90 -11.34
CA TYR A 752 23.48 -13.23 -11.76
C TYR A 752 22.32 -14.19 -11.57
N GLU A 753 21.94 -14.94 -12.60
CA GLU A 753 20.84 -15.92 -12.63
C GLU A 753 21.43 -17.33 -12.85
N PHE A 754 20.94 -18.35 -12.12
CA PHE A 754 21.42 -19.73 -12.17
C PHE A 754 20.28 -20.76 -12.09
#